data_a3219ed55ec8f5e0e94ad4da3fcd9ec9
#
_entry.id   a3219ed55ec8f5e0e94ad4da3fcd9ec9
#
_cell.length_a   1.000
_cell.length_b   1.000
_cell.length_c   1.000
_cell.angle_alpha   90.00
_cell.angle_beta   90.00
_cell.angle_gamma   90.00
#
_symmetry.space_group_name_H-M   'P 1'
#
loop_
_entity.id
_entity.type
_entity.pdbx_description
1 polymer ?
#
loop_
_entity_poly.entity_id
_entity_poly.type
_entity_poly.pdbx_seq_one_letter_code
_entity_poly.pdbx_strand_id
1 'polypeptide(L)'
;MKVYNSHEIKNIALLGNDGSGKTTLTEALLFECGQIKRRGRITAKNTVSDYFPVEQDYGYSVFSTVFHTEWKGKKLNIIDCPGSDDFVGAALTALNVTDTALLLINGQFGPEVGTQNHFRYTEKLHKPVIFLVNQLDSDSCDYDAVVDDLQSIYGQKVVPVQYPVKTGPDFNALIDVILMKKLTWGPDGGEPQLEDIPAEEKDKAEAMHKALVEAAAENDEGLMEKFFETEHLTEDEMREGIRKGMVTRSIFPVFCVCASKNMGVGRLMEFLGNVVPFVDEMPAVHNTRGEEVKPDPAGPTSIYFFKTGVEPHIGEVQYFKVMSGTVHEGDDLANADRGSKERMAQIFVCSGASREKVEQLQAGDIGCTVKLKDVRTGNTLNGKDCENRFNFIKYPNSKYTRAIKAANEADTEKMMAALNRMRQEDPTWEVEQSKELRQILVHGQGEFHLRTLKWRLENLDKIPVEFYEPRIPYRETITKAARADYRHKKQSGGAGQFGEVHLVVEPYSDGMPDPTVYKFGGQEIRVTIKGKEEIPLEWGGKLVFINSVVGGAIDARFMPAILKGIMSRMEQGPLTGSYARDVRVVVYDGKMHPVDSNELSFMLAGRNAFSQAFKEAGPKILEPIYDVEVFVPADKMGDVMSDLQGRRGLIVGMSSENGYEKLQAKVPLKEMSNYSTSLSSLTGGRASFIMKFASYELVPGDLQKKLIEAHEAEG
;
A
#
# COMPACT_ATOMS: atom_id res chain seq x y z
N MET A 1 -33.70 12.04 -2.41
CA MET A 1 -32.98 12.45 -1.18
C MET A 1 -32.84 13.98 -1.15
N LYS A 2 -32.80 14.59 0.05
CA LYS A 2 -32.49 16.02 0.25
C LYS A 2 -31.05 16.31 -0.23
N VAL A 3 -30.80 17.49 -0.77
CA VAL A 3 -29.44 18.00 -1.01
C VAL A 3 -28.87 18.54 0.29
N TYR A 4 -27.69 18.08 0.67
CA TYR A 4 -27.00 18.47 1.87
C TYR A 4 -25.83 19.40 1.53
N ASN A 5 -25.57 20.41 2.37
CA ASN A 5 -24.41 21.27 2.25
C ASN A 5 -23.29 20.86 3.23
N SER A 6 -22.13 21.50 3.12
CA SER A 6 -20.97 21.18 3.95
C SER A 6 -21.17 21.30 5.47
N HIS A 7 -22.13 22.13 5.93
CA HIS A 7 -22.53 22.24 7.34
C HIS A 7 -23.48 21.13 7.80
N GLU A 8 -23.90 20.26 6.92
CA GLU A 8 -24.84 19.18 7.20
C GLU A 8 -24.22 17.78 6.96
N ILE A 9 -22.98 17.76 6.41
CA ILE A 9 -22.30 16.52 6.01
C ILE A 9 -21.18 16.19 6.98
N LYS A 10 -21.10 14.92 7.37
CA LYS A 10 -20.01 14.32 8.15
C LYS A 10 -19.50 13.08 7.45
N ASN A 11 -18.19 12.96 7.30
CA ASN A 11 -17.53 11.83 6.63
C ASN A 11 -16.72 11.04 7.64
N ILE A 12 -17.01 9.75 7.75
CA ILE A 12 -16.47 8.87 8.80
C ILE A 12 -15.87 7.62 8.17
N ALA A 13 -14.64 7.27 8.54
CA ALA A 13 -14.04 5.97 8.26
C ALA A 13 -14.25 5.03 9.43
N LEU A 14 -14.79 3.85 9.16
CA LEU A 14 -14.97 2.80 10.15
C LEU A 14 -13.79 1.83 10.06
N LEU A 15 -12.95 1.84 11.07
CA LEU A 15 -11.69 1.11 11.15
C LEU A 15 -11.65 0.17 12.36
N GLY A 16 -10.68 -0.69 12.43
CA GLY A 16 -10.44 -1.60 13.54
C GLY A 16 -9.84 -2.92 13.07
N ASN A 17 -9.37 -3.71 14.01
CA ASN A 17 -8.80 -5.02 13.73
C ASN A 17 -9.86 -5.97 13.12
N ASP A 18 -9.39 -7.03 12.48
CA ASP A 18 -10.27 -8.13 12.07
C ASP A 18 -11.01 -8.72 13.28
N GLY A 19 -12.30 -9.01 13.10
CA GLY A 19 -13.12 -9.54 14.18
C GLY A 19 -13.59 -8.51 15.22
N SER A 20 -13.27 -7.22 15.09
CA SER A 20 -13.77 -6.17 16.02
C SER A 20 -15.26 -5.86 15.90
N GLY A 21 -15.91 -6.35 14.84
CA GLY A 21 -17.35 -6.21 14.60
C GLY A 21 -17.77 -5.02 13.75
N LYS A 22 -16.90 -4.50 12.89
CA LYS A 22 -17.18 -3.37 11.98
C LYS A 22 -18.42 -3.60 11.11
N THR A 23 -18.47 -4.71 10.40
CA THR A 23 -19.61 -5.06 9.54
C THR A 23 -20.90 -5.22 10.34
N THR A 24 -20.83 -5.81 11.52
CA THR A 24 -21.98 -5.92 12.45
C THR A 24 -22.46 -4.55 12.91
N LEU A 25 -21.53 -3.64 13.20
CA LEU A 25 -21.86 -2.25 13.54
C LEU A 25 -22.50 -1.52 12.35
N THR A 26 -21.98 -1.71 11.13
CA THR A 26 -22.59 -1.15 9.91
C THR A 26 -24.07 -1.55 9.78
N GLU A 27 -24.37 -2.83 9.97
CA GLU A 27 -25.73 -3.34 9.95
C GLU A 27 -26.61 -2.69 11.05
N ALA A 28 -26.06 -2.52 12.25
CA ALA A 28 -26.78 -1.87 13.35
C ALA A 28 -27.03 -0.39 13.08
N LEU A 29 -26.04 0.35 12.54
CA LEU A 29 -26.19 1.76 12.17
C LEU A 29 -27.27 1.95 11.09
N LEU A 30 -27.27 1.14 10.04
CA LEU A 30 -28.26 1.21 8.97
C LEU A 30 -29.67 0.84 9.46
N PHE A 31 -29.76 -0.08 10.41
CA PHE A 31 -31.03 -0.46 11.05
C PHE A 31 -31.57 0.69 11.93
N GLU A 32 -30.74 1.29 12.78
CA GLU A 32 -31.13 2.43 13.63
C GLU A 32 -31.59 3.64 12.83
N CYS A 33 -31.01 3.87 11.65
CA CYS A 33 -31.41 4.94 10.75
C CYS A 33 -32.65 4.59 9.88
N GLY A 34 -33.19 3.38 10.01
CA GLY A 34 -34.36 2.95 9.26
C GLY A 34 -34.10 2.64 7.78
N GLN A 35 -32.85 2.57 7.33
CA GLN A 35 -32.50 2.25 5.96
C GLN A 35 -32.68 0.77 5.62
N ILE A 36 -32.49 -0.10 6.61
CA ILE A 36 -32.77 -1.52 6.50
C ILE A 36 -33.81 -1.96 7.53
N LYS A 37 -34.70 -2.86 7.14
CA LYS A 37 -35.75 -3.37 8.03
C LYS A 37 -35.28 -4.50 8.93
N ARG A 38 -34.17 -5.14 8.59
CA ARG A 38 -33.59 -6.29 9.29
C ARG A 38 -32.08 -6.26 9.11
N ARG A 39 -31.36 -6.45 10.22
CA ARG A 39 -29.91 -6.56 10.21
C ARG A 39 -29.45 -7.86 9.55
N GLY A 40 -28.52 -7.79 8.62
CA GLY A 40 -27.85 -8.94 8.04
C GLY A 40 -26.86 -9.59 9.03
N ARG A 41 -26.34 -10.74 8.64
CA ARG A 41 -25.29 -11.48 9.37
C ARG A 41 -24.23 -11.97 8.39
N ILE A 42 -22.99 -11.92 8.79
CA ILE A 42 -21.86 -12.41 7.98
C ILE A 42 -22.04 -13.88 7.64
N THR A 43 -22.43 -14.70 8.63
CA THR A 43 -22.70 -16.13 8.45
C THR A 43 -23.86 -16.44 7.50
N ALA A 44 -24.80 -15.53 7.36
CA ALA A 44 -25.92 -15.63 6.42
C ALA A 44 -25.61 -15.01 5.05
N LYS A 45 -24.41 -14.45 4.86
CA LYS A 45 -23.95 -13.82 3.61
C LYS A 45 -24.89 -12.75 3.05
N ASN A 46 -25.53 -11.98 3.94
CA ASN A 46 -26.58 -11.02 3.58
C ASN A 46 -26.38 -9.63 4.20
N THR A 47 -25.14 -9.27 4.53
CA THR A 47 -24.81 -7.94 5.01
C THR A 47 -24.70 -6.93 3.85
N VAL A 48 -24.93 -5.65 4.16
CA VAL A 48 -24.81 -4.56 3.19
C VAL A 48 -23.36 -4.33 2.78
N SER A 49 -22.41 -4.50 3.70
CA SER A 49 -20.98 -4.25 3.45
C SER A 49 -20.35 -5.35 2.61
N ASP A 50 -20.49 -6.60 3.01
CA ASP A 50 -19.79 -7.73 2.39
C ASP A 50 -20.69 -8.35 1.30
N TYR A 51 -20.92 -7.62 0.22
CA TYR A 51 -21.80 -8.05 -0.86
C TYR A 51 -21.07 -8.65 -2.07
N PHE A 52 -19.75 -8.53 -2.14
CA PHE A 52 -18.96 -9.16 -3.20
C PHE A 52 -18.83 -10.68 -2.96
N PRO A 53 -18.86 -11.50 -4.02
CA PRO A 53 -18.78 -12.95 -3.87
C PRO A 53 -17.54 -13.44 -3.10
N VAL A 54 -16.39 -12.82 -3.27
CA VAL A 54 -15.16 -13.18 -2.57
C VAL A 54 -15.27 -12.95 -1.05
N GLU A 55 -15.93 -11.86 -0.64
CA GLU A 55 -16.15 -11.54 0.78
C GLU A 55 -17.12 -12.54 1.42
N GLN A 56 -18.19 -12.87 0.69
CA GLN A 56 -19.17 -13.86 1.13
C GLN A 56 -18.59 -15.27 1.23
N ASP A 57 -17.65 -15.62 0.36
CA ASP A 57 -16.99 -16.92 0.38
C ASP A 57 -15.97 -17.02 1.53
N TYR A 58 -15.21 -15.99 1.74
CA TYR A 58 -14.21 -15.95 2.82
C TYR A 58 -14.80 -15.63 4.19
N GLY A 59 -15.93 -14.93 4.25
CA GLY A 59 -16.50 -14.41 5.50
C GLY A 59 -15.68 -13.25 6.10
N TYR A 60 -14.92 -12.54 5.26
CA TYR A 60 -14.09 -11.39 5.62
C TYR A 60 -14.29 -10.26 4.62
N SER A 61 -14.24 -9.03 5.08
CA SER A 61 -14.22 -7.86 4.22
C SER A 61 -12.89 -7.75 3.48
N VAL A 62 -12.95 -7.57 2.18
CA VAL A 62 -11.81 -7.39 1.26
C VAL A 62 -11.78 -5.96 0.73
N PHE A 63 -12.95 -5.40 0.46
CA PHE A 63 -13.12 -4.05 -0.06
C PHE A 63 -13.70 -3.11 1.01
N SER A 64 -13.43 -1.83 0.87
CA SER A 64 -14.20 -0.83 1.60
C SER A 64 -15.61 -0.71 1.01
N THR A 65 -16.60 -0.49 1.85
CA THR A 65 -17.97 -0.26 1.44
C THR A 65 -18.43 1.12 1.84
N VAL A 66 -18.93 1.88 0.87
CA VAL A 66 -19.49 3.21 1.08
C VAL A 66 -20.98 3.09 1.36
N PHE A 67 -21.42 3.69 2.46
CA PHE A 67 -22.82 3.85 2.76
C PHE A 67 -23.09 5.21 3.41
N HIS A 68 -24.35 5.61 3.45
CA HIS A 68 -24.74 6.85 4.10
C HIS A 68 -25.93 6.63 5.01
N THR A 69 -26.07 7.50 5.97
CA THR A 69 -27.26 7.57 6.81
C THR A 69 -27.75 9.01 6.93
N GLU A 70 -29.05 9.18 7.10
CA GLU A 70 -29.66 10.46 7.42
C GLU A 70 -30.06 10.46 8.90
N TRP A 71 -29.55 11.42 9.65
CA TRP A 71 -29.82 11.53 11.07
C TRP A 71 -30.17 12.95 11.47
N LYS A 72 -31.43 13.19 11.87
CA LYS A 72 -31.92 14.51 12.33
C LYS A 72 -31.49 15.66 11.40
N GLY A 73 -31.69 15.51 10.10
CA GLY A 73 -31.39 16.53 9.08
C GLY A 73 -29.91 16.64 8.67
N LYS A 74 -29.06 15.76 9.16
CA LYS A 74 -27.63 15.66 8.78
C LYS A 74 -27.39 14.39 7.97
N LYS A 75 -26.40 14.41 7.10
CA LYS A 75 -25.94 13.26 6.34
C LYS A 75 -24.60 12.78 6.86
N LEU A 76 -24.52 11.52 7.21
CA LEU A 76 -23.29 10.85 7.59
C LEU A 76 -22.91 9.90 6.46
N ASN A 77 -21.80 10.19 5.77
CA ASN A 77 -21.17 9.25 4.86
C ASN A 77 -20.20 8.39 5.69
N ILE A 78 -20.33 7.09 5.59
CA ILE A 78 -19.52 6.14 6.35
C ILE A 78 -18.87 5.17 5.37
N ILE A 79 -17.57 4.92 5.55
CA ILE A 79 -16.82 3.95 4.75
C ILE A 79 -16.38 2.83 5.70
N ASP A 80 -17.00 1.67 5.56
CA ASP A 80 -16.61 0.44 6.27
C ASP A 80 -15.38 -0.17 5.61
N CYS A 81 -14.30 -0.35 6.36
CA CYS A 81 -13.01 -0.79 5.85
C CYS A 81 -12.65 -2.19 6.31
N PRO A 82 -11.92 -2.98 5.48
CA PRO A 82 -11.33 -4.23 5.91
C PRO A 82 -10.43 -4.05 7.13
N GLY A 83 -10.43 -5.03 8.03
CA GLY A 83 -9.60 -5.01 9.23
C GLY A 83 -8.19 -5.57 9.04
N SER A 84 -7.98 -6.39 8.01
CA SER A 84 -6.69 -7.00 7.71
C SER A 84 -5.69 -6.00 7.11
N ASP A 85 -4.45 -6.06 7.57
CA ASP A 85 -3.35 -5.23 7.06
C ASP A 85 -3.04 -5.52 5.57
N ASP A 86 -3.39 -6.69 5.08
CA ASP A 86 -3.30 -7.04 3.67
C ASP A 86 -4.16 -6.14 2.75
N PHE A 87 -5.21 -5.54 3.30
CA PHE A 87 -6.10 -4.61 2.60
C PHE A 87 -5.97 -3.17 3.09
N VAL A 88 -4.83 -2.81 3.61
CA VAL A 88 -4.51 -1.47 4.15
C VAL A 88 -4.81 -0.34 3.17
N GLY A 89 -4.72 -0.58 1.87
CA GLY A 89 -5.07 0.39 0.83
C GLY A 89 -6.49 0.93 0.97
N ALA A 90 -7.44 0.08 1.34
CA ALA A 90 -8.83 0.49 1.56
C ALA A 90 -8.97 1.45 2.75
N ALA A 91 -8.29 1.15 3.87
CA ALA A 91 -8.28 2.02 5.05
C ALA A 91 -7.62 3.37 4.78
N LEU A 92 -6.48 3.38 4.07
CA LEU A 92 -5.79 4.62 3.68
C LEU A 92 -6.63 5.47 2.73
N THR A 93 -7.29 4.85 1.77
CA THR A 93 -8.21 5.53 0.86
C THR A 93 -9.36 6.17 1.63
N ALA A 94 -10.00 5.44 2.52
CA ALA A 94 -11.08 5.95 3.35
C ALA A 94 -10.63 7.13 4.22
N LEU A 95 -9.49 7.03 4.89
CA LEU A 95 -8.94 8.12 5.72
C LEU A 95 -8.59 9.38 4.93
N ASN A 96 -8.19 9.25 3.66
CA ASN A 96 -7.89 10.42 2.84
C ASN A 96 -9.14 11.20 2.40
N VAL A 97 -10.29 10.55 2.31
CA VAL A 97 -11.53 11.18 1.85
C VAL A 97 -12.55 11.44 2.95
N THR A 98 -12.35 10.89 4.13
CA THR A 98 -13.17 11.13 5.31
C THR A 98 -12.48 12.08 6.30
N ASP A 99 -13.23 12.57 7.26
CA ASP A 99 -12.77 13.59 8.20
C ASP A 99 -12.51 13.04 9.59
N THR A 100 -13.22 11.99 10.00
CA THR A 100 -13.12 11.37 11.32
C THR A 100 -12.97 9.85 11.20
N ALA A 101 -12.12 9.27 12.02
CA ALA A 101 -11.98 7.83 12.17
C ALA A 101 -12.76 7.31 13.38
N LEU A 102 -13.63 6.34 13.16
CA LEU A 102 -14.28 5.55 14.20
C LEU A 102 -13.54 4.21 14.31
N LEU A 103 -12.75 4.03 15.35
CA LEU A 103 -11.83 2.92 15.51
C LEU A 103 -12.41 1.91 16.52
N LEU A 104 -12.88 0.76 16.02
CA LEU A 104 -13.46 -0.30 16.81
C LEU A 104 -12.39 -1.09 17.55
N ILE A 105 -12.67 -1.32 18.84
CA ILE A 105 -11.86 -2.10 19.74
C ILE A 105 -12.66 -3.33 20.18
N ASN A 106 -12.05 -4.49 20.09
CA ASN A 106 -12.64 -5.70 20.65
C ASN A 106 -12.61 -5.65 22.18
N GLY A 107 -13.76 -5.73 22.82
CA GLY A 107 -13.87 -5.67 24.28
C GLY A 107 -13.18 -6.82 25.03
N GLN A 108 -12.93 -7.91 24.36
CA GLN A 108 -12.23 -9.07 24.91
C GLN A 108 -10.70 -8.94 24.81
N PHE A 109 -10.20 -8.42 23.69
CA PHE A 109 -8.76 -8.42 23.38
C PHE A 109 -8.11 -7.04 23.56
N GLY A 110 -8.91 -5.97 23.66
CA GLY A 110 -8.40 -4.60 23.71
C GLY A 110 -7.81 -4.14 22.37
N PRO A 111 -6.88 -3.17 22.41
CA PRO A 111 -6.25 -2.64 21.20
C PRO A 111 -5.28 -3.65 20.59
N GLU A 112 -5.74 -4.31 19.53
CA GLU A 112 -4.98 -5.29 18.76
C GLU A 112 -4.09 -4.60 17.72
N VAL A 113 -3.37 -5.39 16.95
CA VAL A 113 -2.41 -4.93 15.94
C VAL A 113 -3.06 -4.06 14.87
N GLY A 114 -4.17 -4.50 14.30
CA GLY A 114 -4.90 -3.71 13.32
C GLY A 114 -5.36 -2.37 13.87
N THR A 115 -5.73 -2.33 15.13
CA THR A 115 -6.02 -1.07 15.85
C THR A 115 -4.84 -0.13 15.84
N GLN A 116 -3.66 -0.61 16.24
CA GLN A 116 -2.44 0.20 16.32
C GLN A 116 -1.98 0.66 14.93
N ASN A 117 -2.07 -0.20 13.93
CA ASN A 117 -1.74 0.13 12.55
C ASN A 117 -2.67 1.23 12.01
N HIS A 118 -3.97 1.07 12.19
CA HIS A 118 -4.94 2.08 11.75
C HIS A 118 -4.76 3.40 12.48
N PHE A 119 -4.51 3.39 13.78
CA PHE A 119 -4.26 4.61 14.55
C PHE A 119 -3.04 5.38 14.02
N ARG A 120 -1.95 4.70 13.69
CA ARG A 120 -0.76 5.35 13.08
C ARG A 120 -1.09 6.06 11.78
N TYR A 121 -1.98 5.54 10.95
CA TYR A 121 -2.43 6.23 9.74
C TYR A 121 -3.28 7.45 10.07
N THR A 122 -4.13 7.38 11.08
CA THR A 122 -4.89 8.56 11.53
C THR A 122 -3.96 9.66 12.05
N GLU A 123 -2.87 9.29 12.70
CA GLU A 123 -1.85 10.21 13.20
C GLU A 123 -1.12 10.91 12.06
N LYS A 124 -0.65 10.15 11.06
CA LYS A 124 0.01 10.70 9.85
C LYS A 124 -0.89 11.66 9.06
N LEU A 125 -2.18 11.41 9.03
CA LEU A 125 -3.17 12.19 8.29
C LEU A 125 -3.89 13.23 9.18
N HIS A 126 -3.49 13.36 10.45
CA HIS A 126 -4.06 14.29 11.44
C HIS A 126 -5.59 14.20 11.55
N LYS A 127 -6.15 12.98 11.53
CA LYS A 127 -7.60 12.77 11.62
C LYS A 127 -8.07 12.67 13.06
N PRO A 128 -9.22 13.28 13.43
CA PRO A 128 -9.94 12.98 14.66
C PRO A 128 -10.20 11.47 14.80
N VAL A 129 -10.12 10.96 16.03
CA VAL A 129 -10.35 9.55 16.34
C VAL A 129 -11.35 9.41 17.47
N ILE A 130 -12.32 8.51 17.29
CA ILE A 130 -13.21 8.00 18.32
C ILE A 130 -12.86 6.53 18.51
N PHE A 131 -12.58 6.12 19.75
CA PHE A 131 -12.51 4.71 20.10
C PHE A 131 -13.88 4.17 20.46
N LEU A 132 -14.22 3.03 19.92
CA LEU A 132 -15.49 2.36 20.18
C LEU A 132 -15.25 0.94 20.67
N VAL A 133 -15.42 0.70 21.96
CA VAL A 133 -15.32 -0.64 22.54
C VAL A 133 -16.60 -1.41 22.25
N ASN A 134 -16.48 -2.49 21.50
CA ASN A 134 -17.57 -3.34 21.05
C ASN A 134 -17.51 -4.72 21.72
N GLN A 135 -18.52 -5.54 21.54
CA GLN A 135 -18.59 -6.90 22.08
C GLN A 135 -18.57 -6.95 23.61
N LEU A 136 -19.27 -6.01 24.23
CA LEU A 136 -19.40 -5.92 25.69
C LEU A 136 -20.13 -7.13 26.31
N ASP A 137 -20.82 -7.91 25.51
CA ASP A 137 -21.51 -9.14 25.88
C ASP A 137 -20.61 -10.39 25.89
N SER A 138 -19.33 -10.25 25.55
CA SER A 138 -18.36 -11.35 25.64
C SER A 138 -18.05 -11.70 27.10
N ASP A 139 -17.98 -12.99 27.39
CA ASP A 139 -17.65 -13.51 28.71
C ASP A 139 -16.31 -12.99 29.27
N SER A 140 -15.37 -12.72 28.38
CA SER A 140 -14.01 -12.26 28.70
C SER A 140 -13.81 -10.75 28.55
N CYS A 141 -14.89 -9.97 28.38
CA CYS A 141 -14.79 -8.52 28.26
C CYS A 141 -14.43 -7.88 29.58
N ASP A 142 -13.34 -7.13 29.60
CA ASP A 142 -12.92 -6.26 30.72
C ASP A 142 -12.75 -4.82 30.18
N TYR A 143 -13.80 -4.04 30.33
CA TYR A 143 -13.83 -2.67 29.80
C TYR A 143 -12.77 -1.77 30.43
N ASP A 144 -12.61 -1.84 31.78
CA ASP A 144 -11.66 -0.99 32.48
C ASP A 144 -10.21 -1.31 32.03
N ALA A 145 -9.86 -2.59 31.87
CA ALA A 145 -8.57 -3.01 31.35
C ALA A 145 -8.35 -2.52 29.92
N VAL A 146 -9.37 -2.57 29.07
CA VAL A 146 -9.28 -2.06 27.67
C VAL A 146 -9.01 -0.55 27.66
N VAL A 147 -9.66 0.23 28.52
CA VAL A 147 -9.43 1.67 28.62
C VAL A 147 -8.03 1.96 29.14
N ASP A 148 -7.56 1.23 30.15
CA ASP A 148 -6.20 1.36 30.69
C ASP A 148 -5.14 1.07 29.60
N ASP A 149 -5.34 0.04 28.79
CA ASP A 149 -4.48 -0.28 27.67
C ASP A 149 -4.48 0.84 26.60
N LEU A 150 -5.65 1.38 26.25
CA LEU A 150 -5.76 2.50 25.33
C LEU A 150 -5.03 3.74 25.86
N GLN A 151 -5.18 4.06 27.15
CA GLN A 151 -4.48 5.19 27.77
C GLN A 151 -2.97 4.95 27.88
N SER A 152 -2.56 3.73 28.12
CA SER A 152 -1.13 3.36 28.16
C SER A 152 -0.46 3.54 26.80
N ILE A 153 -1.16 3.19 25.69
CA ILE A 153 -0.62 3.26 24.33
C ILE A 153 -0.73 4.67 23.74
N TYR A 154 -1.89 5.32 23.91
CA TYR A 154 -2.22 6.58 23.23
C TYR A 154 -2.24 7.82 24.15
N GLY A 155 -2.01 7.62 25.44
CA GLY A 155 -1.88 8.69 26.42
C GLY A 155 -3.19 9.14 27.06
N GLN A 156 -3.10 10.16 27.90
CA GLN A 156 -4.22 10.71 28.67
C GLN A 156 -5.25 11.48 27.82
N LYS A 157 -4.99 11.63 26.53
CA LYS A 157 -5.97 12.15 25.56
C LYS A 157 -7.14 11.20 25.31
N VAL A 158 -7.00 9.94 25.69
CA VAL A 158 -8.05 8.93 25.65
C VAL A 158 -9.00 9.17 26.82
N VAL A 159 -10.21 9.64 26.52
CA VAL A 159 -11.18 10.07 27.54
C VAL A 159 -12.48 9.29 27.38
N PRO A 160 -12.81 8.40 28.33
CA PRO A 160 -14.08 7.69 28.31
C PRO A 160 -15.26 8.64 28.45
N VAL A 161 -16.27 8.48 27.62
CA VAL A 161 -17.55 9.21 27.67
C VAL A 161 -18.70 8.32 28.05
N GLN A 162 -18.48 7.02 28.12
CA GLN A 162 -19.44 6.01 28.59
C GLN A 162 -18.67 4.84 29.22
N TYR A 163 -19.34 4.11 30.10
CA TYR A 163 -18.83 2.84 30.56
C TYR A 163 -19.98 1.85 30.86
N PRO A 164 -19.79 0.53 30.68
CA PRO A 164 -20.81 -0.46 30.99
C PRO A 164 -20.98 -0.64 32.50
N VAL A 165 -22.21 -0.82 32.95
CA VAL A 165 -22.49 -1.18 34.37
C VAL A 165 -22.00 -2.59 34.66
N LYS A 166 -22.17 -3.50 33.70
CA LYS A 166 -21.74 -4.89 33.74
C LYS A 166 -21.36 -5.35 32.35
N THR A 167 -20.31 -6.14 32.23
CA THR A 167 -19.91 -6.80 30.98
C THR A 167 -20.26 -8.29 31.00
N GLY A 168 -20.17 -8.94 29.84
CA GLY A 168 -20.51 -10.34 29.68
C GLY A 168 -21.93 -10.57 29.18
N PRO A 169 -22.43 -11.83 29.20
CA PRO A 169 -23.71 -12.19 28.62
C PRO A 169 -24.90 -11.38 29.13
N ASP A 170 -24.79 -10.89 30.35
CA ASP A 170 -25.83 -10.09 31.04
C ASP A 170 -25.70 -8.59 30.76
N PHE A 171 -24.83 -8.18 29.83
CA PHE A 171 -24.70 -6.77 29.45
C PHE A 171 -26.03 -6.24 28.91
N ASN A 172 -26.57 -5.21 29.54
CA ASN A 172 -27.79 -4.54 29.15
C ASN A 172 -27.85 -3.06 29.53
N ALA A 173 -26.82 -2.52 30.17
CA ALA A 173 -26.82 -1.15 30.64
C ALA A 173 -25.44 -0.51 30.61
N LEU A 174 -25.42 0.78 30.30
CA LEU A 174 -24.23 1.62 30.42
C LEU A 174 -24.54 2.94 31.09
N ILE A 175 -23.51 3.61 31.59
CA ILE A 175 -23.58 4.97 32.10
C ILE A 175 -22.96 5.92 31.10
N ASP A 176 -23.72 6.94 30.71
CA ASP A 176 -23.28 8.01 29.83
C ASP A 176 -22.90 9.24 30.67
N VAL A 177 -21.62 9.56 30.68
CA VAL A 177 -21.09 10.64 31.52
C VAL A 177 -21.25 12.04 30.92
N ILE A 178 -21.69 12.14 29.66
CA ILE A 178 -22.11 13.41 29.08
C ILE A 178 -23.50 13.77 29.61
N LEU A 179 -24.45 12.83 29.51
CA LEU A 179 -25.83 12.98 29.96
C LEU A 179 -25.99 12.84 31.47
N MET A 180 -25.05 12.21 32.16
CA MET A 180 -25.16 11.79 33.57
C MET A 180 -26.42 10.97 33.82
N LYS A 181 -26.64 9.96 32.96
CA LYS A 181 -27.75 9.03 33.04
C LYS A 181 -27.28 7.59 32.79
N LYS A 182 -28.04 6.66 33.36
CA LYS A 182 -27.93 5.24 33.05
C LYS A 182 -28.87 4.92 31.90
N LEU A 183 -28.35 4.24 30.90
CA LEU A 183 -29.09 3.74 29.75
C LEU A 183 -29.25 2.23 29.86
N THR A 184 -30.50 1.74 29.87
CA THR A 184 -30.83 0.32 30.02
C THR A 184 -31.64 -0.16 28.84
N TRP A 185 -31.28 -1.32 28.28
CA TRP A 185 -31.96 -1.96 27.14
C TRP A 185 -32.70 -3.23 27.56
N GLY A 186 -33.76 -3.51 26.82
CA GLY A 186 -34.38 -4.83 26.80
C GLY A 186 -33.54 -5.83 25.96
N PRO A 187 -33.95 -7.12 25.93
CA PRO A 187 -33.21 -8.18 25.23
C PRO A 187 -32.96 -7.94 23.74
N ASP A 188 -33.85 -7.21 23.09
CA ASP A 188 -33.80 -6.93 21.65
C ASP A 188 -33.04 -5.65 21.29
N GLY A 189 -32.51 -4.94 22.28
CA GLY A 189 -31.81 -3.66 22.08
C GLY A 189 -32.75 -2.52 21.68
N GLY A 190 -32.26 -1.61 20.85
CA GLY A 190 -33.03 -0.48 20.33
C GLY A 190 -32.97 0.76 21.21
N GLU A 191 -34.12 1.40 21.49
CA GLU A 191 -34.18 2.61 22.27
C GLU A 191 -34.03 2.30 23.76
N PRO A 192 -33.09 2.94 24.51
CA PRO A 192 -32.86 2.67 25.93
C PRO A 192 -33.87 3.37 26.80
N GLN A 193 -34.06 2.81 27.99
CA GLN A 193 -34.69 3.52 29.09
C GLN A 193 -33.63 4.39 29.78
N LEU A 194 -33.95 5.65 30.03
CA LEU A 194 -33.10 6.60 30.75
C LEU A 194 -33.45 6.55 32.22
N GLU A 195 -32.48 6.21 33.03
CA GLU A 195 -32.63 6.10 34.51
C GLU A 195 -31.58 7.00 35.18
N ASP A 196 -31.84 7.31 36.46
CA ASP A 196 -30.84 7.97 37.28
C ASP A 196 -29.68 7.00 37.60
N ILE A 197 -28.49 7.56 37.78
CA ILE A 197 -27.29 6.77 38.07
C ILE A 197 -27.46 6.12 39.47
N PRO A 198 -27.27 4.80 39.59
CA PRO A 198 -27.31 4.11 40.88
C PRO A 198 -26.30 4.68 41.89
N ALA A 199 -26.63 4.62 43.17
CA ALA A 199 -25.77 5.16 44.22
C ALA A 199 -24.35 4.57 44.21
N GLU A 200 -24.22 3.28 43.90
CA GLU A 200 -22.94 2.57 43.79
C GLU A 200 -22.06 3.04 42.64
N GLU A 201 -22.63 3.62 41.58
CA GLU A 201 -21.91 4.12 40.40
C GLU A 201 -21.68 5.64 40.44
N LYS A 202 -22.29 6.33 41.38
CA LYS A 202 -22.32 7.79 41.37
C LYS A 202 -20.94 8.42 41.47
N ASP A 203 -20.09 7.94 42.35
CA ASP A 203 -18.76 8.50 42.58
C ASP A 203 -17.88 8.31 41.34
N LYS A 204 -17.95 7.13 40.69
CA LYS A 204 -17.22 6.83 39.43
C LYS A 204 -17.70 7.74 38.29
N ALA A 205 -19.02 7.86 38.13
CA ALA A 205 -19.61 8.69 37.08
C ALA A 205 -19.27 10.18 37.26
N GLU A 206 -19.35 10.70 38.49
CA GLU A 206 -19.00 12.10 38.78
C GLU A 206 -17.51 12.39 38.55
N ALA A 207 -16.63 11.48 38.94
CA ALA A 207 -15.18 11.61 38.66
C ALA A 207 -14.87 11.61 37.15
N MET A 208 -15.49 10.71 36.39
CA MET A 208 -15.33 10.65 34.94
C MET A 208 -15.96 11.86 34.24
N HIS A 209 -17.12 12.33 34.72
CA HIS A 209 -17.74 13.54 34.19
C HIS A 209 -16.84 14.77 34.39
N LYS A 210 -16.28 14.92 35.60
CA LYS A 210 -15.36 16.03 35.90
C LYS A 210 -14.12 15.99 34.97
N ALA A 211 -13.51 14.82 34.79
CA ALA A 211 -12.38 14.66 33.89
C ALA A 211 -12.74 15.02 32.45
N LEU A 212 -13.92 14.65 31.98
CA LEU A 212 -14.42 14.98 30.66
C LEU A 212 -14.67 16.49 30.47
N VAL A 213 -15.26 17.14 31.49
CA VAL A 213 -15.49 18.60 31.49
C VAL A 213 -14.17 19.36 31.45
N GLU A 214 -13.18 18.96 32.25
CA GLU A 214 -11.83 19.53 32.23
C GLU A 214 -11.20 19.38 30.84
N ALA A 215 -11.20 18.16 30.26
CA ALA A 215 -10.65 17.88 28.94
C ALA A 215 -11.36 18.70 27.84
N ALA A 216 -12.67 18.86 27.90
CA ALA A 216 -13.43 19.68 26.95
C ALA A 216 -13.10 21.17 27.08
N ALA A 217 -13.02 21.70 28.33
CA ALA A 217 -12.71 23.09 28.56
C ALA A 217 -11.33 23.53 28.08
N GLU A 218 -10.33 22.66 28.16
CA GLU A 218 -8.95 22.93 27.72
C GLU A 218 -8.81 23.31 26.25
N ASN A 219 -9.83 23.05 25.42
CA ASN A 219 -9.78 23.29 23.98
C ASN A 219 -10.35 24.66 23.56
N ASP A 220 -10.85 25.45 24.50
CA ASP A 220 -11.44 26.76 24.21
C ASP A 220 -11.25 27.71 25.40
N GLU A 221 -10.71 28.90 25.15
CA GLU A 221 -10.42 29.89 26.20
C GLU A 221 -11.67 30.29 26.97
N GLY A 222 -12.79 30.51 26.30
CA GLY A 222 -14.06 30.90 26.93
C GLY A 222 -14.65 29.78 27.77
N LEU A 223 -14.55 28.52 27.36
CA LEU A 223 -14.96 27.34 28.12
C LEU A 223 -14.06 27.15 29.33
N MET A 224 -12.76 27.41 29.19
CA MET A 224 -11.80 27.33 30.28
C MET A 224 -12.09 28.39 31.38
N GLU A 225 -12.32 29.64 30.98
CA GLU A 225 -12.71 30.71 31.90
C GLU A 225 -13.98 30.34 32.68
N LYS A 226 -15.02 29.88 31.97
CA LYS A 226 -16.28 29.46 32.59
C LYS A 226 -16.09 28.29 33.53
N PHE A 227 -15.26 27.30 33.17
CA PHE A 227 -14.96 26.17 34.02
C PHE A 227 -14.24 26.59 35.32
N PHE A 228 -13.30 27.53 35.25
CA PHE A 228 -12.65 28.05 36.46
C PHE A 228 -13.59 28.82 37.38
N GLU A 229 -14.62 29.50 36.82
CA GLU A 229 -15.59 30.24 37.60
C GLU A 229 -16.67 29.36 38.22
N THR A 230 -17.15 28.35 37.49
CA THR A 230 -18.37 27.61 37.82
C THR A 230 -18.14 26.11 38.09
N GLU A 231 -16.97 25.57 37.73
CA GLU A 231 -16.65 24.13 37.70
C GLU A 231 -17.68 23.31 36.91
N HIS A 232 -18.43 23.95 35.99
CA HIS A 232 -19.52 23.34 35.26
C HIS A 232 -19.58 23.86 33.81
N LEU A 233 -19.89 22.96 32.88
CA LEU A 233 -20.25 23.27 31.48
C LEU A 233 -21.62 22.68 31.16
N THR A 234 -22.38 23.35 30.32
CA THR A 234 -23.61 22.79 29.74
C THR A 234 -23.28 21.66 28.77
N GLU A 235 -24.26 20.81 28.45
CA GLU A 235 -24.09 19.73 27.50
C GLU A 235 -23.62 20.22 26.13
N ASP A 236 -24.16 21.34 25.62
CA ASP A 236 -23.77 21.92 24.35
C ASP A 236 -22.32 22.45 24.38
N GLU A 237 -21.93 23.08 25.50
CA GLU A 237 -20.55 23.53 25.71
C GLU A 237 -19.55 22.38 25.78
N MET A 238 -19.92 21.28 26.43
CA MET A 238 -19.12 20.07 26.45
C MET A 238 -18.96 19.48 25.05
N ARG A 239 -20.04 19.42 24.28
CA ARG A 239 -20.02 18.95 22.88
C ARG A 239 -19.09 19.79 22.04
N GLU A 240 -19.14 21.13 22.15
CA GLU A 240 -18.26 22.04 21.44
C GLU A 240 -16.79 21.84 21.84
N GLY A 241 -16.49 21.76 23.12
CA GLY A 241 -15.13 21.51 23.63
C GLY A 241 -14.58 20.17 23.16
N ILE A 242 -15.37 19.10 23.19
CA ILE A 242 -15.00 17.78 22.68
C ILE A 242 -14.73 17.86 21.16
N ARG A 243 -15.58 18.51 20.40
CA ARG A 243 -15.40 18.68 18.94
C ARG A 243 -14.07 19.37 18.60
N LYS A 244 -13.79 20.50 19.25
CA LYS A 244 -12.52 21.24 19.09
C LYS A 244 -11.33 20.35 19.47
N GLY A 245 -11.42 19.63 20.58
CA GLY A 245 -10.40 18.68 21.02
C GLY A 245 -10.20 17.51 20.06
N MET A 246 -11.24 17.04 19.40
CA MET A 246 -11.14 16.02 18.37
C MET A 246 -10.39 16.54 17.13
N VAL A 247 -10.73 17.74 16.66
CA VAL A 247 -10.07 18.35 15.48
C VAL A 247 -8.57 18.57 15.71
N THR A 248 -8.20 19.03 16.91
CA THR A 248 -6.79 19.23 17.30
C THR A 248 -6.08 17.97 17.77
N ARG A 249 -6.80 16.85 17.89
CA ARG A 249 -6.31 15.57 18.43
C ARG A 249 -5.81 15.67 19.89
N SER A 250 -6.41 16.53 20.66
CA SER A 250 -6.20 16.64 22.12
C SER A 250 -7.14 15.76 22.93
N ILE A 251 -8.25 15.32 22.34
CA ILE A 251 -9.20 14.37 22.92
C ILE A 251 -9.46 13.23 21.95
N PHE A 252 -9.44 11.99 22.45
CA PHE A 252 -9.93 10.79 21.80
C PHE A 252 -11.06 10.19 22.64
N PRO A 253 -12.34 10.48 22.33
CA PRO A 253 -13.46 9.94 23.08
C PRO A 253 -13.54 8.42 23.00
N VAL A 254 -13.91 7.77 24.12
CA VAL A 254 -14.18 6.33 24.13
C VAL A 254 -15.66 6.07 24.38
N PHE A 255 -16.29 5.42 23.43
CA PHE A 255 -17.67 4.91 23.50
C PHE A 255 -17.68 3.41 23.72
N CYS A 256 -18.82 2.89 24.12
CA CYS A 256 -19.03 1.47 24.23
C CYS A 256 -20.38 1.04 23.63
N VAL A 257 -20.39 -0.08 22.93
CA VAL A 257 -21.57 -0.65 22.28
C VAL A 257 -21.55 -2.18 22.33
N CYS A 258 -22.72 -2.76 22.16
CA CYS A 258 -22.88 -4.16 21.75
C CYS A 258 -23.64 -4.18 20.42
N ALA A 259 -22.90 -4.15 19.31
CA ALA A 259 -23.48 -4.05 17.97
C ALA A 259 -24.36 -5.25 17.61
N SER A 260 -23.99 -6.46 18.07
CA SER A 260 -24.74 -7.70 17.84
C SER A 260 -26.15 -7.65 18.47
N LYS A 261 -26.28 -7.03 19.62
CA LYS A 261 -27.55 -6.84 20.33
C LYS A 261 -28.22 -5.48 20.07
N ASN A 262 -27.62 -4.64 19.22
CA ASN A 262 -28.09 -3.27 18.96
C ASN A 262 -28.28 -2.43 20.23
N MET A 263 -27.33 -2.53 21.15
CA MET A 263 -27.31 -1.76 22.40
C MET A 263 -26.21 -0.69 22.34
N GLY A 264 -26.57 0.56 22.62
CA GLY A 264 -25.66 1.71 22.55
C GLY A 264 -25.53 2.36 21.17
N VAL A 265 -25.99 1.72 20.11
CA VAL A 265 -25.83 2.19 18.71
C VAL A 265 -26.59 3.49 18.45
N GLY A 266 -27.83 3.62 18.93
CA GLY A 266 -28.60 4.87 18.80
C GLY A 266 -27.93 6.06 19.50
N ARG A 267 -27.35 5.86 20.68
CA ARG A 267 -26.59 6.88 21.39
C ARG A 267 -25.28 7.26 20.67
N LEU A 268 -24.60 6.28 20.08
CA LEU A 268 -23.47 6.53 19.22
C LEU A 268 -23.86 7.39 18.01
N MET A 269 -24.97 7.09 17.35
CA MET A 269 -25.49 7.87 16.22
C MET A 269 -25.78 9.33 16.63
N GLU A 270 -26.33 9.52 17.79
CA GLU A 270 -26.59 10.86 18.33
C GLU A 270 -25.29 11.65 18.56
N PHE A 271 -24.26 11.02 19.10
CA PHE A 271 -22.94 11.63 19.26
C PHE A 271 -22.29 11.91 17.89
N LEU A 272 -22.30 10.98 16.95
CA LEU A 272 -21.78 11.18 15.61
C LEU A 272 -22.50 12.37 14.93
N GLY A 273 -23.79 12.46 15.06
CA GLY A 273 -24.58 13.54 14.50
C GLY A 273 -24.35 14.90 15.17
N ASN A 274 -24.10 14.96 16.48
CA ASN A 274 -24.03 16.21 17.25
C ASN A 274 -22.58 16.69 17.51
N VAL A 275 -21.62 15.81 17.62
CA VAL A 275 -20.26 16.13 18.09
C VAL A 275 -19.20 16.01 17.02
N VAL A 276 -19.23 14.99 16.17
CA VAL A 276 -18.24 14.81 15.10
C VAL A 276 -18.19 16.06 14.22
N PRO A 277 -16.99 16.55 13.81
CA PRO A 277 -16.86 17.73 12.99
C PRO A 277 -17.59 17.59 11.65
N PHE A 278 -18.21 18.67 11.21
CA PHE A 278 -18.66 18.81 9.82
C PHE A 278 -17.47 18.97 8.88
N VAL A 279 -17.69 18.73 7.60
CA VAL A 279 -16.64 18.86 6.57
C VAL A 279 -15.95 20.21 6.59
N ASP A 280 -16.70 21.29 6.77
CA ASP A 280 -16.21 22.66 6.79
C ASP A 280 -15.58 23.11 8.12
N GLU A 281 -15.71 22.30 9.17
CA GLU A 281 -15.01 22.50 10.44
C GLU A 281 -13.60 21.87 10.45
N MET A 282 -13.27 21.12 9.41
CA MET A 282 -11.95 20.51 9.26
C MET A 282 -10.97 21.44 8.55
N PRO A 283 -9.66 21.29 8.75
CA PRO A 283 -8.65 22.03 7.99
C PRO A 283 -8.84 21.87 6.48
N ALA A 284 -8.63 22.94 5.73
CA ALA A 284 -8.75 22.91 4.28
C ALA A 284 -7.77 21.94 3.63
N VAL A 285 -8.23 21.29 2.55
CA VAL A 285 -7.40 20.43 1.72
C VAL A 285 -6.57 21.29 0.75
N HIS A 286 -5.35 20.89 0.46
CA HIS A 286 -4.48 21.59 -0.49
C HIS A 286 -4.42 20.83 -1.82
N ASN A 287 -4.47 21.58 -2.92
CA ASN A 287 -4.22 21.02 -4.25
C ASN A 287 -2.70 20.84 -4.51
N THR A 288 -2.33 20.30 -5.67
CA THR A 288 -0.92 20.04 -6.03
C THR A 288 -0.06 21.30 -6.10
N ARG A 289 -0.66 22.50 -6.18
CA ARG A 289 0.02 23.80 -6.18
C ARG A 289 0.18 24.38 -4.76
N GLY A 290 -0.34 23.68 -3.74
CA GLY A 290 -0.32 24.14 -2.35
C GLY A 290 -1.42 25.17 -2.01
N GLU A 291 -2.38 25.37 -2.90
CA GLU A 291 -3.51 26.28 -2.67
C GLU A 291 -4.60 25.58 -1.85
N GLU A 292 -5.21 26.31 -0.92
CA GLU A 292 -6.32 25.79 -0.12
C GLU A 292 -7.59 25.65 -0.97
N VAL A 293 -8.22 24.48 -0.87
CA VAL A 293 -9.51 24.18 -1.47
C VAL A 293 -10.52 23.98 -0.35
N LYS A 294 -11.46 24.90 -0.22
CA LYS A 294 -12.51 24.87 0.79
C LYS A 294 -13.73 24.10 0.25
N PRO A 295 -14.44 23.37 1.12
CA PRO A 295 -15.68 22.69 0.75
C PRO A 295 -16.85 23.67 0.65
N ASP A 296 -16.75 24.63 -0.27
CA ASP A 296 -17.75 25.66 -0.53
C ASP A 296 -18.67 25.23 -1.68
N PRO A 297 -19.98 25.03 -1.45
CA PRO A 297 -20.92 24.68 -2.49
C PRO A 297 -21.06 25.71 -3.63
N ALA A 298 -20.76 26.99 -3.35
CA ALA A 298 -20.78 28.08 -4.34
C ALA A 298 -19.44 28.22 -5.09
N GLY A 299 -18.42 27.51 -4.68
CA GLY A 299 -17.10 27.54 -5.33
C GLY A 299 -17.07 26.83 -6.69
N PRO A 300 -15.91 26.84 -7.37
CA PRO A 300 -15.75 26.13 -8.63
C PRO A 300 -15.85 24.62 -8.42
N THR A 301 -16.53 23.91 -9.31
CA THR A 301 -16.75 22.47 -9.19
C THR A 301 -15.45 21.71 -9.38
N SER A 302 -15.09 20.90 -8.38
CA SER A 302 -13.94 19.97 -8.41
C SER A 302 -14.29 18.71 -7.66
N ILE A 303 -14.09 17.55 -8.30
CA ILE A 303 -14.38 16.25 -7.71
C ILE A 303 -13.15 15.34 -7.78
N TYR A 304 -12.97 14.53 -6.77
CA TYR A 304 -11.84 13.59 -6.64
C TYR A 304 -12.33 12.16 -6.63
N PHE A 305 -11.85 11.35 -7.57
CA PHE A 305 -12.18 9.93 -7.66
C PHE A 305 -11.24 9.11 -6.81
N PHE A 306 -11.75 8.52 -5.74
CA PHE A 306 -10.93 7.81 -4.76
C PHE A 306 -11.03 6.28 -4.83
N LYS A 307 -12.07 5.76 -5.48
CA LYS A 307 -12.31 4.31 -5.53
C LYS A 307 -13.01 3.90 -6.83
N THR A 308 -12.58 2.78 -7.37
CA THR A 308 -13.27 2.06 -8.43
C THR A 308 -13.70 0.68 -7.92
N GLY A 309 -14.93 0.31 -8.14
CA GLY A 309 -15.45 -1.04 -7.92
C GLY A 309 -15.90 -1.64 -9.24
N VAL A 310 -15.73 -2.94 -9.44
CA VAL A 310 -16.26 -3.65 -10.60
C VAL A 310 -17.37 -4.57 -10.15
N GLU A 311 -18.58 -4.30 -10.60
CA GLU A 311 -19.77 -5.05 -10.22
C GLU A 311 -20.32 -5.85 -11.39
N PRO A 312 -20.80 -7.08 -11.14
CA PRO A 312 -21.46 -7.89 -12.16
C PRO A 312 -22.63 -7.11 -12.81
N HIS A 313 -22.75 -7.19 -14.13
CA HIS A 313 -23.81 -6.58 -14.94
C HIS A 313 -23.82 -5.04 -15.05
N ILE A 314 -23.06 -4.33 -14.22
CA ILE A 314 -22.96 -2.86 -14.22
C ILE A 314 -21.62 -2.41 -14.81
N GLY A 315 -20.56 -3.16 -14.53
CA GLY A 315 -19.19 -2.80 -14.87
C GLY A 315 -18.55 -1.92 -13.80
N GLU A 316 -17.76 -0.96 -14.23
CA GLU A 316 -17.05 -0.05 -13.32
C GLU A 316 -18.04 0.93 -12.66
N VAL A 317 -17.95 0.99 -11.32
CA VAL A 317 -18.59 2.00 -10.47
C VAL A 317 -17.51 2.84 -9.87
N GLN A 318 -17.55 4.14 -10.11
CA GLN A 318 -16.51 5.05 -9.68
C GLN A 318 -17.03 5.98 -8.59
N TYR A 319 -16.36 5.94 -7.44
CA TYR A 319 -16.73 6.71 -6.25
C TYR A 319 -15.90 7.99 -6.19
N PHE A 320 -16.57 9.08 -5.86
CA PHE A 320 -15.94 10.39 -5.79
C PHE A 320 -16.38 11.18 -4.55
N LYS A 321 -15.53 12.11 -4.15
CA LYS A 321 -15.85 13.16 -3.18
C LYS A 321 -15.90 14.51 -3.91
N VAL A 322 -16.93 15.29 -3.64
CA VAL A 322 -17.01 16.67 -4.11
C VAL A 322 -16.11 17.52 -3.23
N MET A 323 -15.01 18.03 -3.79
CA MET A 323 -14.01 18.78 -3.05
C MET A 323 -14.38 20.26 -2.94
N SER A 324 -15.03 20.79 -3.96
CA SER A 324 -15.49 22.18 -4.07
C SER A 324 -16.65 22.28 -5.04
N GLY A 325 -17.52 23.26 -4.87
CA GLY A 325 -18.65 23.52 -5.76
C GLY A 325 -19.78 22.53 -5.63
N THR A 326 -20.54 22.39 -6.69
CA THR A 326 -21.68 21.48 -6.82
C THR A 326 -21.57 20.74 -8.14
N VAL A 327 -21.70 19.44 -8.13
CA VAL A 327 -21.78 18.60 -9.33
C VAL A 327 -23.22 18.23 -9.60
N HIS A 328 -23.66 18.38 -10.86
CA HIS A 328 -25.00 18.06 -11.31
C HIS A 328 -25.02 16.89 -12.29
N GLU A 329 -26.12 16.18 -12.33
CA GLU A 329 -26.38 15.22 -13.40
C GLU A 329 -26.29 15.93 -14.76
N GLY A 330 -25.53 15.37 -15.68
CA GLY A 330 -25.32 15.92 -17.02
C GLY A 330 -24.17 16.90 -17.16
N ASP A 331 -23.45 17.24 -16.07
CA ASP A 331 -22.28 18.10 -16.15
C ASP A 331 -21.17 17.51 -17.02
N ASP A 332 -20.56 18.35 -17.83
CA ASP A 332 -19.33 18.03 -18.58
C ASP A 332 -18.13 18.55 -17.79
N LEU A 333 -17.25 17.62 -17.37
CA LEU A 333 -16.10 17.92 -16.54
C LEU A 333 -14.80 17.57 -17.27
N ALA A 334 -13.74 18.31 -16.99
CA ALA A 334 -12.40 18.09 -17.54
C ALA A 334 -11.54 17.26 -16.55
N ASN A 335 -10.92 16.20 -17.02
CA ASN A 335 -9.99 15.40 -16.23
C ASN A 335 -8.61 16.08 -16.22
N ALA A 336 -8.23 16.62 -15.07
CA ALA A 336 -6.97 17.35 -14.88
C ALA A 336 -5.72 16.46 -15.03
N ASP A 337 -5.88 15.16 -14.83
CA ASP A 337 -4.77 14.20 -14.87
C ASP A 337 -4.55 13.60 -16.27
N ARG A 338 -5.61 13.51 -17.07
CA ARG A 338 -5.59 12.82 -18.37
C ARG A 338 -5.91 13.72 -19.56
N GLY A 339 -6.37 14.96 -19.31
CA GLY A 339 -6.73 15.90 -20.36
C GLY A 339 -8.01 15.56 -21.13
N SER A 340 -8.73 14.51 -20.72
CA SER A 340 -9.99 14.10 -21.32
C SER A 340 -11.19 14.86 -20.77
N LYS A 341 -12.33 14.79 -21.45
CA LYS A 341 -13.61 15.31 -20.97
C LYS A 341 -14.57 14.17 -20.68
N GLU A 342 -15.25 14.27 -19.56
CA GLU A 342 -16.22 13.28 -19.08
C GLU A 342 -17.58 13.94 -18.80
N ARG A 343 -18.62 13.19 -19.10
CA ARG A 343 -19.98 13.58 -18.79
C ARG A 343 -20.52 12.80 -17.60
N MET A 344 -20.94 13.53 -16.56
CA MET A 344 -21.58 12.98 -15.37
C MET A 344 -23.05 12.63 -15.68
N ALA A 345 -23.26 11.63 -16.53
CA ALA A 345 -24.60 11.30 -17.04
C ALA A 345 -25.60 10.92 -15.93
N GLN A 346 -25.11 10.28 -14.89
CA GLN A 346 -25.90 9.91 -13.71
C GLN A 346 -25.05 10.03 -12.46
N ILE A 347 -25.66 10.45 -11.36
CA ILE A 347 -25.03 10.56 -10.06
C ILE A 347 -25.87 9.79 -9.04
N PHE A 348 -25.18 9.06 -8.18
CA PHE A 348 -25.83 8.24 -7.15
C PHE A 348 -25.21 8.50 -5.78
N VAL A 349 -26.00 8.27 -4.74
CA VAL A 349 -25.52 7.97 -3.40
C VAL A 349 -25.64 6.47 -3.15
N CYS A 350 -24.72 5.92 -2.39
CA CYS A 350 -24.55 4.48 -2.24
C CYS A 350 -24.81 4.01 -0.80
N SER A 351 -25.34 2.80 -0.69
CA SER A 351 -25.36 1.99 0.52
C SER A 351 -25.04 0.55 0.12
N GLY A 352 -23.75 0.23 0.07
CA GLY A 352 -23.26 -1.03 -0.50
C GLY A 352 -23.62 -1.16 -1.97
N ALA A 353 -24.27 -2.25 -2.32
CA ALA A 353 -24.76 -2.50 -3.69
C ALA A 353 -25.99 -1.64 -4.08
N SER A 354 -26.69 -1.07 -3.11
CA SER A 354 -27.87 -0.23 -3.35
C SER A 354 -27.46 1.18 -3.76
N ARG A 355 -28.11 1.74 -4.76
CA ARG A 355 -27.85 3.08 -5.29
C ARG A 355 -29.15 3.85 -5.44
N GLU A 356 -29.14 5.08 -4.96
CA GLU A 356 -30.22 6.04 -5.14
C GLU A 356 -29.75 7.16 -6.07
N LYS A 357 -30.46 7.38 -7.15
CA LYS A 357 -30.16 8.44 -8.10
C LYS A 357 -30.45 9.82 -7.48
N VAL A 358 -29.53 10.76 -7.66
CA VAL A 358 -29.66 12.14 -7.21
C VAL A 358 -29.36 13.10 -8.36
N GLU A 359 -29.92 14.29 -8.31
CA GLU A 359 -29.72 15.31 -9.36
C GLU A 359 -28.42 16.09 -9.17
N GLN A 360 -27.97 16.23 -7.91
CA GLN A 360 -26.75 16.97 -7.57
C GLN A 360 -26.17 16.52 -6.23
N LEU A 361 -24.87 16.78 -6.07
CA LEU A 361 -24.13 16.65 -4.79
C LEU A 361 -23.28 17.89 -4.59
N GLN A 362 -23.22 18.37 -3.35
CA GLN A 362 -22.47 19.57 -2.98
C GLN A 362 -21.13 19.23 -2.32
N ALA A 363 -20.27 20.25 -2.22
CA ALA A 363 -18.95 20.15 -1.62
C ALA A 363 -18.99 19.46 -0.26
N GLY A 364 -18.10 18.51 -0.07
CA GLY A 364 -18.00 17.63 1.11
C GLY A 364 -18.73 16.30 0.97
N ASP A 365 -19.66 16.17 0.03
CA ASP A 365 -20.44 14.94 -0.14
C ASP A 365 -19.71 13.86 -0.95
N ILE A 366 -20.10 12.63 -0.73
CA ILE A 366 -19.59 11.44 -1.40
C ILE A 366 -20.70 10.82 -2.23
N GLY A 367 -20.37 10.51 -3.48
CA GLY A 367 -21.27 9.84 -4.39
C GLY A 367 -20.54 8.86 -5.30
N CYS A 368 -21.28 8.26 -6.21
CA CYS A 368 -20.71 7.43 -7.26
C CYS A 368 -21.36 7.69 -8.61
N THR A 369 -20.70 7.25 -9.65
CA THR A 369 -21.18 7.29 -11.02
C THR A 369 -20.76 6.04 -11.78
N VAL A 370 -21.32 5.85 -12.96
CA VAL A 370 -21.06 4.70 -13.84
C VAL A 370 -20.81 5.17 -15.27
N LYS A 371 -20.23 4.31 -16.08
CA LYS A 371 -20.04 4.53 -17.53
C LYS A 371 -19.16 5.72 -17.91
N LEU A 372 -18.19 6.08 -17.08
CA LEU A 372 -17.13 7.01 -17.48
C LEU A 372 -16.17 6.30 -18.44
N LYS A 373 -15.55 7.07 -19.35
CA LYS A 373 -14.72 6.51 -20.42
C LYS A 373 -13.24 6.42 -20.04
N ASP A 374 -12.71 7.46 -19.41
CA ASP A 374 -11.27 7.60 -19.18
C ASP A 374 -10.99 8.24 -17.81
N VAL A 375 -11.59 7.68 -16.76
CA VAL A 375 -11.35 8.09 -15.38
C VAL A 375 -10.71 6.95 -14.61
N ARG A 376 -9.69 7.27 -13.83
CA ARG A 376 -8.95 6.35 -12.98
C ARG A 376 -9.05 6.77 -11.53
N THR A 377 -8.87 5.80 -10.63
CA THR A 377 -8.71 6.09 -9.20
C THR A 377 -7.56 7.08 -8.99
N GLY A 378 -7.80 8.15 -8.23
CA GLY A 378 -6.86 9.25 -8.01
C GLY A 378 -7.03 10.45 -8.94
N ASN A 379 -7.89 10.38 -9.96
CA ASN A 379 -8.11 11.49 -10.87
C ASN A 379 -8.96 12.61 -10.26
N THR A 380 -8.68 13.83 -10.70
CA THR A 380 -9.47 15.02 -10.40
C THR A 380 -10.20 15.47 -11.65
N LEU A 381 -11.52 15.69 -11.54
CA LEU A 381 -12.34 16.25 -12.59
C LEU A 381 -12.86 17.63 -12.16
N ASN A 382 -12.76 18.60 -13.07
CA ASN A 382 -13.11 19.99 -12.81
C ASN A 382 -14.19 20.50 -13.75
N GLY A 383 -15.04 21.37 -13.21
CA GLY A 383 -15.94 22.20 -13.99
C GLY A 383 -15.20 23.28 -14.76
N LYS A 384 -15.95 24.08 -15.51
CA LYS A 384 -15.42 25.23 -16.22
C LYS A 384 -14.78 26.23 -15.24
N ASP A 385 -13.65 26.78 -15.61
CA ASP A 385 -12.90 27.76 -14.81
C ASP A 385 -12.31 27.23 -13.49
N CYS A 386 -12.13 25.92 -13.39
CA CYS A 386 -11.44 25.26 -12.26
C CYS A 386 -10.24 24.46 -12.78
N GLU A 387 -9.10 24.63 -12.12
CA GLU A 387 -7.84 23.95 -12.47
C GLU A 387 -7.26 23.17 -11.27
N ASN A 388 -8.10 22.78 -10.35
CA ASN A 388 -7.65 21.96 -9.21
C ASN A 388 -7.13 20.61 -9.69
N ARG A 389 -6.09 20.13 -9.00
CA ARG A 389 -5.59 18.78 -9.09
C ARG A 389 -5.17 18.33 -7.69
N PHE A 390 -5.63 17.19 -7.25
CA PHE A 390 -5.28 16.66 -5.95
C PHE A 390 -4.20 15.59 -6.07
N ASN A 391 -3.39 15.48 -5.03
CA ASN A 391 -2.33 14.46 -4.98
C ASN A 391 -2.94 13.05 -4.95
N PHE A 392 -2.26 12.12 -5.62
CA PHE A 392 -2.57 10.71 -5.46
C PHE A 392 -2.32 10.28 -4.02
N ILE A 393 -3.16 9.39 -3.52
CA ILE A 393 -2.98 8.79 -2.20
C ILE A 393 -1.68 7.97 -2.21
N LYS A 394 -0.83 8.22 -1.21
CA LYS A 394 0.40 7.45 -1.03
C LYS A 394 0.09 6.14 -0.32
N TYR A 395 0.26 5.06 -1.04
CA TYR A 395 0.14 3.72 -0.49
C TYR A 395 1.50 3.18 -0.04
N PRO A 396 1.52 2.23 0.93
CA PRO A 396 2.75 1.55 1.30
C PRO A 396 3.27 0.70 0.13
N ASN A 397 4.58 0.54 0.07
CA ASN A 397 5.19 -0.37 -0.90
C ASN A 397 4.69 -1.79 -0.67
N SER A 398 4.63 -2.56 -1.75
CA SER A 398 4.30 -3.98 -1.69
C SER A 398 5.34 -4.74 -0.86
N LYS A 399 4.88 -5.74 -0.11
CA LYS A 399 5.70 -6.53 0.83
C LYS A 399 5.77 -8.00 0.45
N TYR A 400 4.96 -8.43 -0.49
CA TYR A 400 4.82 -9.83 -0.86
C TYR A 400 4.74 -9.98 -2.37
N THR A 401 5.62 -10.78 -2.95
CA THR A 401 5.74 -10.97 -4.40
C THR A 401 5.65 -12.43 -4.75
N ARG A 402 4.91 -12.74 -5.80
CA ARG A 402 4.87 -14.05 -6.44
C ARG A 402 4.96 -13.91 -7.96
N ALA A 403 5.53 -14.92 -8.60
CA ALA A 403 5.38 -15.09 -10.03
C ALA A 403 4.03 -15.78 -10.31
N ILE A 404 3.35 -15.37 -11.37
CA ILE A 404 2.06 -15.90 -11.79
C ILE A 404 2.10 -16.34 -13.24
N LYS A 405 1.44 -17.43 -13.54
CA LYS A 405 1.17 -17.87 -14.92
C LYS A 405 -0.25 -18.39 -15.05
N ALA A 406 -0.84 -18.23 -16.21
CA ALA A 406 -2.08 -18.91 -16.55
C ALA A 406 -1.82 -20.42 -16.71
N ALA A 407 -2.73 -21.24 -16.23
CA ALA A 407 -2.63 -22.69 -16.39
C ALA A 407 -2.64 -23.08 -17.88
N ASN A 408 -3.39 -22.35 -18.71
CA ASN A 408 -3.35 -22.42 -20.16
C ASN A 408 -2.65 -21.18 -20.71
N GLU A 409 -1.55 -21.35 -21.39
CA GLU A 409 -0.74 -20.24 -21.94
C GLU A 409 -1.54 -19.31 -22.87
N ALA A 410 -2.55 -19.83 -23.57
CA ALA A 410 -3.46 -19.04 -24.42
C ALA A 410 -4.27 -18.00 -23.62
N ASP A 411 -4.42 -18.15 -22.32
CA ASP A 411 -5.16 -17.21 -21.45
C ASP A 411 -4.28 -16.10 -20.87
N THR A 412 -2.99 -16.06 -21.19
CA THR A 412 -2.05 -15.08 -20.61
C THR A 412 -2.47 -13.64 -20.86
N GLU A 413 -2.92 -13.29 -22.08
CA GLU A 413 -3.39 -11.94 -22.39
C GLU A 413 -4.66 -11.57 -21.61
N LYS A 414 -5.58 -12.49 -21.45
CA LYS A 414 -6.80 -12.30 -20.65
C LYS A 414 -6.45 -12.12 -19.17
N MET A 415 -5.50 -12.91 -18.67
CA MET A 415 -4.99 -12.79 -17.29
C MET A 415 -4.39 -11.40 -17.07
N MET A 416 -3.54 -10.91 -17.98
CA MET A 416 -2.95 -9.58 -17.89
C MET A 416 -4.01 -8.46 -17.91
N ALA A 417 -5.01 -8.58 -18.76
CA ALA A 417 -6.13 -7.63 -18.80
C ALA A 417 -6.92 -7.61 -17.48
N ALA A 418 -7.19 -8.79 -16.91
CA ALA A 418 -7.87 -8.92 -15.63
C ALA A 418 -7.05 -8.32 -14.48
N LEU A 419 -5.74 -8.60 -14.41
CA LEU A 419 -4.82 -8.04 -13.42
C LEU A 419 -4.77 -6.50 -13.48
N ASN A 420 -4.68 -5.93 -14.67
CA ASN A 420 -4.68 -4.48 -14.86
C ASN A 420 -6.00 -3.82 -14.46
N ARG A 421 -7.15 -4.50 -14.69
CA ARG A 421 -8.45 -4.05 -14.21
C ARG A 421 -8.52 -4.06 -12.68
N MET A 422 -8.08 -5.13 -12.05
CA MET A 422 -8.06 -5.25 -10.59
C MET A 422 -7.20 -4.18 -9.92
N ARG A 423 -6.13 -3.73 -10.58
CA ARG A 423 -5.28 -2.63 -10.09
C ARG A 423 -6.03 -1.30 -9.98
N GLN A 424 -7.08 -1.08 -10.77
CA GLN A 424 -7.92 0.11 -10.65
C GLN A 424 -8.81 0.07 -9.40
N GLU A 425 -9.20 -1.13 -8.98
CA GLU A 425 -10.01 -1.34 -7.77
C GLU A 425 -9.15 -1.23 -6.50
N ASP A 426 -7.92 -1.73 -6.57
CA ASP A 426 -6.96 -1.70 -5.46
C ASP A 426 -5.58 -1.23 -5.97
N PRO A 427 -5.23 0.05 -5.77
CA PRO A 427 -3.96 0.61 -6.20
C PRO A 427 -2.72 0.05 -5.50
N THR A 428 -2.89 -0.77 -4.46
CA THR A 428 -1.76 -1.44 -3.79
C THR A 428 -1.28 -2.69 -4.51
N TRP A 429 -1.99 -3.11 -5.56
CA TRP A 429 -1.52 -4.13 -6.49
C TRP A 429 -0.51 -3.56 -7.47
N GLU A 430 0.55 -4.30 -7.71
CA GLU A 430 1.46 -4.03 -8.81
C GLU A 430 1.64 -5.29 -9.65
N VAL A 431 1.69 -5.11 -10.95
CA VAL A 431 1.93 -6.19 -11.92
C VAL A 431 3.10 -5.79 -12.78
N GLU A 432 4.11 -6.64 -12.84
CA GLU A 432 5.32 -6.44 -13.61
C GLU A 432 5.53 -7.59 -14.58
N GLN A 433 5.71 -7.28 -15.85
CA GLN A 433 6.20 -8.25 -16.83
C GLN A 433 7.72 -8.13 -16.90
N SER A 434 8.42 -8.92 -16.10
CA SER A 434 9.87 -8.91 -16.03
C SER A 434 10.49 -9.60 -17.27
N LYS A 435 11.08 -8.81 -18.15
CA LYS A 435 11.83 -9.34 -19.31
C LYS A 435 13.08 -10.10 -18.86
N GLU A 436 13.75 -9.60 -17.84
CA GLU A 436 14.95 -10.21 -17.27
C GLU A 436 14.67 -11.61 -16.74
N LEU A 437 13.65 -11.72 -15.87
CA LEU A 437 13.30 -12.98 -15.24
C LEU A 437 12.43 -13.89 -16.11
N ARG A 438 11.89 -13.36 -17.20
CA ARG A 438 10.91 -14.02 -18.07
C ARG A 438 9.72 -14.55 -17.29
N GLN A 439 9.24 -13.71 -16.37
CA GLN A 439 8.12 -14.00 -15.47
C GLN A 439 7.18 -12.81 -15.42
N ILE A 440 5.92 -13.10 -15.15
CA ILE A 440 4.94 -12.10 -14.73
C ILE A 440 4.94 -12.13 -13.20
N LEU A 441 5.24 -10.98 -12.59
CA LEU A 441 5.28 -10.82 -11.15
C LEU A 441 4.06 -10.05 -10.67
N VAL A 442 3.50 -10.47 -9.58
CA VAL A 442 2.44 -9.75 -8.86
C VAL A 442 2.92 -9.41 -7.46
N HIS A 443 2.76 -8.16 -7.11
CA HIS A 443 3.19 -7.59 -5.85
C HIS A 443 1.97 -7.14 -5.05
N GLY A 444 1.93 -7.47 -3.78
CA GLY A 444 0.82 -7.12 -2.89
C GLY A 444 1.30 -6.88 -1.46
N GLN A 445 0.35 -6.70 -0.55
CA GLN A 445 0.65 -6.38 0.85
C GLN A 445 0.89 -7.62 1.71
N GLY A 446 0.41 -8.79 1.27
CA GLY A 446 0.60 -10.03 2.00
C GLY A 446 0.06 -11.23 1.22
N GLU A 447 0.18 -12.40 1.84
CA GLU A 447 -0.27 -13.66 1.22
C GLU A 447 -1.78 -13.68 0.99
N PHE A 448 -2.57 -13.20 1.95
CA PHE A 448 -4.03 -13.15 1.82
C PHE A 448 -4.47 -12.23 0.69
N HIS A 449 -3.77 -11.10 0.49
CA HIS A 449 -4.00 -10.20 -0.63
C HIS A 449 -3.84 -10.93 -1.98
N LEU A 450 -2.72 -11.65 -2.20
CA LEU A 450 -2.50 -12.42 -3.43
C LEU A 450 -3.47 -13.60 -3.59
N ARG A 451 -3.83 -14.27 -2.51
CA ARG A 451 -4.83 -15.35 -2.52
C ARG A 451 -6.20 -14.84 -2.98
N THR A 452 -6.58 -13.64 -2.56
CA THR A 452 -7.81 -12.99 -3.02
C THR A 452 -7.77 -12.70 -4.52
N LEU A 453 -6.65 -12.23 -5.06
CA LEU A 453 -6.45 -12.04 -6.49
C LEU A 453 -6.62 -13.36 -7.27
N LYS A 454 -5.99 -14.42 -6.80
CA LYS A 454 -6.14 -15.76 -7.41
C LYS A 454 -7.60 -16.21 -7.41
N TRP A 455 -8.29 -16.09 -6.27
CA TRP A 455 -9.70 -16.43 -6.16
C TRP A 455 -10.55 -15.69 -7.22
N ARG A 456 -10.31 -14.40 -7.40
CA ARG A 456 -11.03 -13.57 -8.36
C ARG A 456 -10.76 -14.01 -9.81
N LEU A 457 -9.51 -14.25 -10.17
CA LEU A 457 -9.14 -14.75 -11.51
C LEU A 457 -9.84 -16.08 -11.82
N GLU A 458 -9.83 -17.01 -10.88
CA GLU A 458 -10.37 -18.35 -11.07
C GLU A 458 -11.91 -18.40 -11.04
N ASN A 459 -12.53 -17.64 -10.11
CA ASN A 459 -13.98 -17.72 -9.89
C ASN A 459 -14.80 -16.68 -10.67
N LEU A 460 -14.28 -15.49 -10.89
CA LEU A 460 -14.98 -14.44 -11.64
C LEU A 460 -14.56 -14.42 -13.12
N ASP A 461 -13.28 -14.38 -13.39
CA ASP A 461 -12.74 -14.30 -14.75
C ASP A 461 -12.62 -15.66 -15.43
N LYS A 462 -12.76 -16.76 -14.68
CA LYS A 462 -12.65 -18.15 -15.17
C LYS A 462 -11.28 -18.46 -15.79
N ILE A 463 -10.23 -17.90 -15.22
CA ILE A 463 -8.85 -18.07 -15.63
C ILE A 463 -8.10 -18.81 -14.52
N PRO A 464 -7.88 -20.13 -14.60
CA PRO A 464 -7.04 -20.86 -13.67
C PRO A 464 -5.60 -20.35 -13.75
N VAL A 465 -5.00 -20.09 -12.60
CA VAL A 465 -3.63 -19.58 -12.48
C VAL A 465 -2.82 -20.35 -11.46
N GLU A 466 -1.51 -20.31 -11.62
CA GLU A 466 -0.55 -20.88 -10.68
C GLU A 466 0.41 -19.82 -10.16
N PHE A 467 0.64 -19.80 -8.85
CA PHE A 467 1.69 -19.01 -8.22
C PHE A 467 2.94 -19.87 -8.02
N TYR A 468 4.10 -19.24 -8.21
CA TYR A 468 5.39 -19.87 -7.95
C TYR A 468 6.42 -18.85 -7.47
N GLU A 469 7.57 -19.33 -7.00
CA GLU A 469 8.61 -18.45 -6.48
C GLU A 469 9.20 -17.57 -7.59
N PRO A 470 9.36 -16.26 -7.37
CA PRO A 470 10.06 -15.39 -8.27
C PRO A 470 11.53 -15.80 -8.40
N ARG A 471 12.08 -15.72 -9.61
CA ARG A 471 13.51 -15.84 -9.82
C ARG A 471 14.22 -14.65 -9.20
N ILE A 472 15.47 -14.87 -8.78
CA ILE A 472 16.31 -13.79 -8.26
C ILE A 472 17.07 -13.13 -9.40
N PRO A 473 17.07 -11.79 -9.52
CA PRO A 473 17.81 -11.09 -10.57
C PRO A 473 19.31 -11.01 -10.21
N TYR A 474 20.02 -12.11 -10.36
CA TYR A 474 21.47 -12.16 -10.16
C TYR A 474 22.21 -11.30 -11.20
N ARG A 475 23.46 -10.96 -10.90
CA ARG A 475 24.41 -10.32 -11.82
C ARG A 475 25.68 -11.14 -11.90
N GLU A 476 26.41 -10.96 -13.01
CA GLU A 476 27.73 -11.55 -13.17
C GLU A 476 28.79 -10.45 -13.31
N THR A 477 29.96 -10.71 -12.79
CA THR A 477 31.12 -9.82 -12.92
C THR A 477 32.39 -10.67 -12.93
N ILE A 478 33.51 -10.00 -13.10
CA ILE A 478 34.83 -10.63 -13.11
C ILE A 478 35.74 -10.03 -12.04
N THR A 479 36.78 -10.73 -11.67
CA THR A 479 37.66 -10.34 -10.55
C THR A 479 39.11 -10.10 -10.95
N LYS A 480 39.51 -10.53 -12.14
CA LYS A 480 40.89 -10.36 -12.65
C LYS A 480 40.87 -10.11 -14.17
N ALA A 481 41.98 -9.62 -14.68
CA ALA A 481 42.17 -9.49 -16.12
C ALA A 481 42.38 -10.85 -16.78
N ALA A 482 41.80 -11.01 -17.99
CA ALA A 482 42.02 -12.16 -18.85
C ALA A 482 41.94 -11.73 -20.32
N ARG A 483 42.50 -12.52 -21.17
CA ARG A 483 42.48 -12.28 -22.62
C ARG A 483 41.93 -13.47 -23.36
N ALA A 484 41.37 -13.21 -24.56
CA ALA A 484 40.98 -14.25 -25.48
C ALA A 484 41.15 -13.77 -26.94
N ASP A 485 41.42 -14.71 -27.79
CA ASP A 485 41.49 -14.54 -29.22
C ASP A 485 40.44 -15.45 -29.85
N TYR A 486 39.57 -14.90 -30.68
CA TYR A 486 38.56 -15.72 -31.34
C TYR A 486 38.45 -15.40 -32.81
N ARG A 487 38.49 -16.45 -33.62
CA ARG A 487 38.31 -16.39 -35.08
C ARG A 487 36.95 -17.00 -35.46
N HIS A 488 36.07 -16.16 -35.99
CA HIS A 488 34.86 -16.61 -36.63
C HIS A 488 35.15 -16.86 -38.11
N LYS A 489 35.01 -18.09 -38.57
CA LYS A 489 35.17 -18.45 -39.97
C LYS A 489 34.06 -19.43 -40.39
N LYS A 490 33.27 -19.05 -41.38
CA LYS A 490 32.26 -19.93 -41.97
C LYS A 490 32.30 -19.81 -43.47
N GLN A 491 32.35 -20.93 -44.15
CA GLN A 491 32.36 -21.00 -45.60
C GLN A 491 31.19 -21.92 -46.03
N SER A 492 30.20 -21.33 -46.70
CA SER A 492 29.04 -22.06 -47.25
C SER A 492 28.67 -21.42 -48.57
N GLY A 493 29.10 -22.01 -49.68
CA GLY A 493 28.68 -21.72 -51.06
C GLY A 493 28.34 -20.28 -51.40
N GLY A 494 29.34 -19.38 -51.52
CA GLY A 494 29.16 -17.94 -51.77
C GLY A 494 30.16 -17.10 -50.99
N ALA A 495 29.87 -15.83 -50.72
CA ALA A 495 30.69 -14.99 -49.86
C ALA A 495 30.77 -15.60 -48.44
N GLY A 496 32.00 -15.87 -47.97
CA GLY A 496 32.25 -16.44 -46.66
C GLY A 496 32.02 -15.45 -45.52
N GLN A 497 32.20 -15.92 -44.29
CA GLN A 497 32.21 -15.10 -43.09
C GLN A 497 33.59 -15.22 -42.41
N PHE A 498 34.24 -14.10 -42.16
CA PHE A 498 35.53 -14.05 -41.50
C PHE A 498 35.65 -12.83 -40.58
N GLY A 499 36.05 -13.04 -39.34
CA GLY A 499 36.42 -12.00 -38.38
C GLY A 499 37.22 -12.60 -37.25
N GLU A 500 38.32 -11.94 -36.88
CA GLU A 500 39.14 -12.36 -35.75
C GLU A 500 39.34 -11.17 -34.80
N VAL A 501 39.09 -11.39 -33.56
CA VAL A 501 39.16 -10.37 -32.50
C VAL A 501 40.03 -10.87 -31.35
N HIS A 502 41.03 -10.06 -31.00
CA HIS A 502 41.83 -10.26 -29.78
C HIS A 502 41.49 -9.18 -28.78
N LEU A 503 41.06 -9.57 -27.58
CA LEU A 503 40.65 -8.64 -26.55
C LEU A 503 41.12 -9.05 -25.15
N VAL A 504 41.17 -8.04 -24.27
CA VAL A 504 41.37 -8.18 -22.86
C VAL A 504 40.11 -7.71 -22.14
N VAL A 505 39.70 -8.46 -21.14
CA VAL A 505 38.67 -8.05 -20.20
C VAL A 505 39.28 -7.86 -18.80
N GLU A 506 38.79 -6.88 -18.06
CA GLU A 506 39.17 -6.67 -16.67
C GLU A 506 38.05 -6.05 -15.87
N PRO A 507 38.04 -6.20 -14.54
CA PRO A 507 37.07 -5.52 -13.68
C PRO A 507 37.18 -4.00 -13.86
N TYR A 508 36.03 -3.32 -13.86
CA TYR A 508 35.98 -1.87 -13.94
C TYR A 508 35.34 -1.28 -12.66
N SER A 509 35.93 -0.18 -12.19
CA SER A 509 35.35 0.67 -11.16
C SER A 509 35.50 2.13 -11.55
N ASP A 510 34.55 2.97 -11.12
CA ASP A 510 34.58 4.41 -11.42
C ASP A 510 35.87 5.06 -10.89
N GLY A 511 36.48 5.91 -11.72
CA GLY A 511 37.73 6.58 -11.40
C GLY A 511 38.98 5.73 -11.66
N MET A 512 38.85 4.52 -12.17
CA MET A 512 39.96 3.69 -12.56
C MET A 512 40.77 4.32 -13.69
N PRO A 513 42.12 4.39 -13.61
CA PRO A 513 42.95 4.98 -14.66
C PRO A 513 42.87 4.17 -15.96
N ASP A 514 43.06 4.85 -17.08
CA ASP A 514 43.14 4.20 -18.39
C ASP A 514 44.29 3.19 -18.44
N PRO A 515 44.10 2.05 -19.12
CA PRO A 515 45.13 1.02 -19.19
C PRO A 515 46.26 1.46 -20.12
N THR A 516 47.48 1.11 -19.78
CA THR A 516 48.68 1.37 -20.58
C THR A 516 49.34 0.10 -21.10
N VAL A 517 49.37 -0.93 -20.29
CA VAL A 517 49.97 -2.22 -20.60
C VAL A 517 49.30 -3.36 -19.80
N TYR A 518 49.12 -4.50 -20.47
CA TYR A 518 48.73 -5.75 -19.80
C TYR A 518 49.85 -6.78 -19.95
N LYS A 519 50.05 -7.60 -18.90
CA LYS A 519 51.10 -8.65 -18.90
C LYS A 519 50.43 -10.00 -18.64
N PHE A 520 50.60 -10.92 -19.58
CA PHE A 520 50.10 -12.29 -19.50
C PHE A 520 51.20 -13.27 -19.89
N GLY A 521 51.66 -14.11 -18.95
CA GLY A 521 52.59 -15.20 -19.23
C GLY A 521 53.90 -14.75 -19.93
N GLY A 522 54.44 -13.58 -19.56
CA GLY A 522 55.64 -13.04 -20.18
C GLY A 522 55.41 -12.22 -21.47
N GLN A 523 54.17 -12.16 -21.96
CA GLN A 523 53.83 -11.32 -23.12
C GLN A 523 53.22 -9.99 -22.63
N GLU A 524 53.69 -8.88 -23.19
CA GLU A 524 53.19 -7.53 -22.97
C GLU A 524 52.22 -7.11 -24.08
N ILE A 525 51.05 -6.60 -23.68
CA ILE A 525 50.10 -5.98 -24.57
C ILE A 525 50.06 -4.50 -24.26
N ARG A 526 50.61 -3.67 -25.15
CA ARG A 526 50.56 -2.20 -24.97
C ARG A 526 49.24 -1.65 -25.49
N VAL A 527 48.65 -0.75 -24.75
CA VAL A 527 47.38 -0.12 -25.05
C VAL A 527 47.63 1.29 -25.59
N THR A 528 47.16 1.52 -26.83
CA THR A 528 47.10 2.85 -27.43
C THR A 528 45.62 3.16 -27.69
N ILE A 529 45.04 4.02 -26.88
CA ILE A 529 43.60 4.33 -26.96
C ILE A 529 43.29 5.15 -28.22
N LYS A 530 42.58 4.57 -29.14
CA LYS A 530 42.06 5.23 -30.36
C LYS A 530 40.60 5.61 -30.28
N GLY A 531 39.85 4.96 -29.37
CA GLY A 531 38.48 5.26 -29.07
C GLY A 531 38.12 4.64 -27.72
N LYS A 532 37.27 5.33 -26.96
CA LYS A 532 36.80 4.89 -25.65
C LYS A 532 35.32 5.24 -25.50
N GLU A 533 34.51 4.28 -25.12
CA GLU A 533 33.11 4.46 -24.82
C GLU A 533 32.85 3.95 -23.38
N GLU A 534 32.24 4.79 -22.54
CA GLU A 534 31.71 4.39 -21.26
C GLU A 534 30.18 4.26 -21.37
N ILE A 535 29.66 3.05 -21.19
CA ILE A 535 28.27 2.73 -21.41
C ILE A 535 27.63 2.40 -20.05
N PRO A 536 26.77 3.27 -19.50
CA PRO A 536 25.94 2.91 -18.36
C PRO A 536 24.94 1.84 -18.79
N LEU A 537 24.86 0.77 -18.00
CA LEU A 537 23.97 -0.37 -18.29
C LEU A 537 22.61 -0.16 -17.68
N GLU A 538 21.55 -0.52 -18.40
CA GLU A 538 20.16 -0.42 -17.90
C GLU A 538 19.93 -1.23 -16.62
N TRP A 539 20.66 -2.33 -16.44
CA TRP A 539 20.62 -3.21 -15.27
C TRP A 539 21.63 -2.86 -14.17
N GLY A 540 22.22 -1.67 -14.24
CA GLY A 540 23.21 -1.17 -13.29
C GLY A 540 24.65 -1.51 -13.66
N GLY A 541 25.58 -0.67 -13.20
CA GLY A 541 26.99 -0.77 -13.54
C GLY A 541 27.33 -0.22 -14.92
N LYS A 542 28.54 -0.47 -15.38
CA LYS A 542 29.06 0.04 -16.66
C LYS A 542 29.77 -1.03 -17.48
N LEU A 543 29.79 -0.83 -18.81
CA LEU A 543 30.74 -1.41 -19.74
C LEU A 543 31.63 -0.29 -20.26
N VAL A 544 32.93 -0.45 -20.15
CA VAL A 544 33.91 0.43 -20.81
C VAL A 544 34.54 -0.32 -21.99
N PHE A 545 34.37 0.23 -23.15
CA PHE A 545 34.88 -0.36 -24.43
C PHE A 545 35.99 0.52 -25.00
N ILE A 546 37.17 -0.07 -25.19
CA ILE A 546 38.33 0.61 -25.70
C ILE A 546 38.81 -0.04 -27.02
N ASN A 547 38.94 0.77 -28.05
CA ASN A 547 39.62 0.39 -29.28
C ASN A 547 41.12 0.77 -29.16
N SER A 548 41.97 -0.24 -29.20
CA SER A 548 43.44 -0.12 -29.21
C SER A 548 44.08 -0.85 -30.39
N VAL A 549 43.33 -1.06 -31.46
CA VAL A 549 43.83 -1.74 -32.64
C VAL A 549 44.78 -0.82 -33.44
N VAL A 550 45.98 -1.31 -33.68
CA VAL A 550 47.02 -0.59 -34.44
C VAL A 550 47.28 -1.28 -35.76
N GLY A 551 47.87 -0.57 -36.73
CA GLY A 551 48.29 -1.13 -38.01
C GLY A 551 47.17 -1.56 -38.96
N GLY A 552 45.90 -1.17 -38.68
CA GLY A 552 44.79 -1.49 -39.57
C GLY A 552 44.37 -2.97 -39.55
N ALA A 553 44.71 -3.71 -38.53
CA ALA A 553 44.36 -5.14 -38.39
C ALA A 553 42.85 -5.40 -38.42
N ILE A 554 42.08 -4.48 -37.88
CA ILE A 554 40.62 -4.43 -37.98
C ILE A 554 40.22 -3.02 -38.44
N ASP A 555 39.41 -2.91 -39.49
CA ASP A 555 38.84 -1.63 -39.90
C ASP A 555 37.95 -1.06 -38.78
N ALA A 556 38.11 0.24 -38.48
CA ALA A 556 37.38 0.92 -37.45
C ALA A 556 35.84 0.85 -37.61
N ARG A 557 35.36 0.68 -38.85
CA ARG A 557 33.91 0.49 -39.13
C ARG A 557 33.31 -0.76 -38.49
N PHE A 558 34.11 -1.76 -38.12
CA PHE A 558 33.66 -2.98 -37.47
C PHE A 558 33.62 -2.89 -35.93
N MET A 559 34.17 -1.82 -35.33
CA MET A 559 34.14 -1.65 -33.89
C MET A 559 32.71 -1.61 -33.29
N PRO A 560 31.74 -0.93 -33.89
CA PRO A 560 30.34 -1.00 -33.43
C PRO A 560 29.76 -2.41 -33.44
N ALA A 561 30.11 -3.22 -34.46
CA ALA A 561 29.65 -4.61 -34.52
C ALA A 561 30.25 -5.49 -33.40
N ILE A 562 31.54 -5.30 -33.11
CA ILE A 562 32.23 -5.97 -32.01
C ILE A 562 31.57 -5.60 -30.67
N LEU A 563 31.35 -4.31 -30.46
CA LEU A 563 30.67 -3.81 -29.27
C LEU A 563 29.27 -4.40 -29.11
N LYS A 564 28.49 -4.47 -30.20
CA LYS A 564 27.17 -5.09 -30.21
C LYS A 564 27.21 -6.57 -29.84
N GLY A 565 28.23 -7.29 -30.30
CA GLY A 565 28.46 -8.69 -29.94
C GLY A 565 28.75 -8.86 -28.43
N ILE A 566 29.59 -7.99 -27.88
CA ILE A 566 29.94 -7.95 -26.47
C ILE A 566 28.70 -7.63 -25.62
N MET A 567 27.94 -6.58 -25.98
CA MET A 567 26.69 -6.22 -25.31
C MET A 567 25.67 -7.35 -25.28
N SER A 568 25.50 -8.06 -26.39
CA SER A 568 24.59 -9.20 -26.46
C SER A 568 25.00 -10.33 -25.52
N ARG A 569 26.29 -10.49 -25.22
CA ARG A 569 26.79 -11.47 -24.28
C ARG A 569 26.74 -10.98 -22.85
N MET A 570 26.78 -9.69 -22.61
CA MET A 570 26.54 -9.10 -21.30
C MET A 570 25.07 -9.19 -20.89
N GLU A 571 24.13 -9.12 -21.82
CA GLU A 571 22.71 -9.36 -21.57
C GLU A 571 22.40 -10.84 -21.20
N GLN A 572 23.24 -11.75 -21.65
CA GLN A 572 23.21 -13.18 -21.36
C GLN A 572 24.57 -13.61 -20.84
N GLY A 573 24.88 -13.32 -19.60
CA GLY A 573 26.18 -13.53 -19.00
C GLY A 573 26.75 -14.93 -19.22
N PRO A 574 28.07 -15.06 -19.43
CA PRO A 574 28.70 -16.33 -19.78
C PRO A 574 28.64 -17.41 -18.71
N LEU A 575 28.34 -17.07 -17.45
CA LEU A 575 28.38 -17.99 -16.34
C LEU A 575 27.03 -18.68 -16.09
N THR A 576 25.97 -17.90 -15.94
CA THR A 576 24.60 -18.40 -15.64
C THR A 576 23.53 -17.74 -16.51
N GLY A 577 23.88 -16.96 -17.50
CA GLY A 577 22.93 -16.21 -18.32
C GLY A 577 22.38 -14.96 -17.67
N SER A 578 22.85 -14.60 -16.48
CA SER A 578 22.47 -13.37 -15.78
C SER A 578 23.18 -12.15 -16.39
N TYR A 579 22.61 -10.95 -16.23
CA TYR A 579 23.25 -9.73 -16.74
C TYR A 579 24.65 -9.52 -16.17
N ALA A 580 25.64 -9.28 -17.03
CA ALA A 580 27.01 -8.95 -16.61
C ALA A 580 27.19 -7.44 -16.46
N ARG A 581 28.07 -7.03 -15.55
CA ARG A 581 28.32 -5.61 -15.26
C ARG A 581 29.75 -5.33 -14.80
N ASP A 582 30.15 -4.07 -14.89
CA ASP A 582 31.43 -3.55 -14.38
C ASP A 582 32.64 -4.22 -15.00
N VAL A 583 32.65 -4.21 -16.33
CA VAL A 583 33.70 -4.80 -17.15
C VAL A 583 34.29 -3.74 -18.07
N ARG A 584 35.62 -3.71 -18.17
CA ARG A 584 36.34 -2.99 -19.21
C ARG A 584 36.87 -3.96 -20.24
N VAL A 585 36.60 -3.69 -21.52
CA VAL A 585 37.06 -4.49 -22.66
C VAL A 585 37.98 -3.66 -23.52
N VAL A 586 39.16 -4.20 -23.81
CA VAL A 586 40.13 -3.58 -24.72
C VAL A 586 40.35 -4.50 -25.90
N VAL A 587 39.92 -4.07 -27.07
CA VAL A 587 40.24 -4.75 -28.34
C VAL A 587 41.59 -4.22 -28.84
N TYR A 588 42.60 -5.08 -28.91
CA TYR A 588 43.97 -4.66 -29.20
C TYR A 588 44.53 -5.17 -30.49
N ASP A 589 43.97 -6.25 -31.07
CA ASP A 589 44.44 -6.86 -32.33
C ASP A 589 43.32 -7.68 -32.99
N GLY A 590 43.55 -8.19 -34.13
CA GLY A 590 42.66 -9.09 -34.83
C GLY A 590 43.08 -9.31 -36.30
N LYS A 591 42.19 -9.87 -37.09
CA LYS A 591 42.39 -10.06 -38.53
C LYS A 591 41.07 -9.86 -39.29
N MET A 592 41.18 -9.30 -40.46
CA MET A 592 40.07 -9.21 -41.40
C MET A 592 40.47 -9.83 -42.75
N HIS A 593 39.45 -10.23 -43.52
CA HIS A 593 39.62 -10.74 -44.86
C HIS A 593 39.00 -9.75 -45.86
N PRO A 594 39.67 -9.40 -46.94
CA PRO A 594 39.21 -8.37 -47.86
C PRO A 594 37.80 -8.57 -48.43
N VAL A 595 37.37 -9.83 -48.59
CA VAL A 595 36.08 -10.20 -49.20
C VAL A 595 35.08 -10.74 -48.19
N ASP A 596 35.53 -11.55 -47.22
CA ASP A 596 34.64 -12.33 -46.34
C ASP A 596 34.35 -11.65 -45.00
N SER A 597 34.97 -10.50 -44.70
CA SER A 597 34.72 -9.77 -43.48
C SER A 597 33.50 -8.86 -43.59
N ASN A 598 32.58 -9.02 -42.63
CA ASN A 598 31.37 -8.25 -42.54
C ASN A 598 31.03 -8.00 -41.05
N GLU A 599 30.02 -7.18 -40.78
CA GLU A 599 29.58 -6.82 -39.43
C GLU A 599 29.17 -8.05 -38.63
N LEU A 600 28.43 -9.00 -39.22
CA LEU A 600 28.01 -10.22 -38.55
C LEU A 600 29.19 -11.06 -38.06
N SER A 601 30.22 -11.19 -38.89
CA SER A 601 31.44 -11.95 -38.57
C SER A 601 32.16 -11.36 -37.36
N PHE A 602 32.32 -10.03 -37.30
CA PHE A 602 32.95 -9.33 -36.20
C PHE A 602 32.06 -9.27 -34.95
N MET A 603 30.76 -9.18 -35.10
CA MET A 603 29.82 -9.30 -34.00
C MET A 603 29.96 -10.66 -33.30
N LEU A 604 29.98 -11.75 -34.05
CA LEU A 604 30.14 -13.10 -33.54
C LEU A 604 31.55 -13.34 -32.95
N ALA A 605 32.57 -12.81 -33.60
CA ALA A 605 33.94 -12.91 -33.09
C ALA A 605 34.12 -12.15 -31.75
N GLY A 606 33.61 -10.94 -31.67
CA GLY A 606 33.61 -10.15 -30.43
C GLY A 606 32.85 -10.81 -29.29
N ARG A 607 31.65 -11.30 -29.60
CA ARG A 607 30.81 -12.05 -28.65
C ARG A 607 31.54 -13.25 -28.07
N ASN A 608 32.12 -14.08 -28.90
CA ASN A 608 32.78 -15.31 -28.46
C ASN A 608 34.11 -15.08 -27.79
N ALA A 609 34.92 -14.10 -28.28
CA ALA A 609 36.15 -13.70 -27.59
C ALA A 609 35.86 -13.17 -26.17
N PHE A 610 34.85 -12.32 -26.04
CA PHE A 610 34.41 -11.83 -24.73
C PHE A 610 33.95 -12.97 -23.81
N SER A 611 33.16 -13.90 -24.33
CA SER A 611 32.69 -15.06 -23.55
C SER A 611 33.86 -15.91 -23.03
N GLN A 612 34.86 -16.18 -23.83
CA GLN A 612 36.06 -16.95 -23.44
C GLN A 612 36.88 -16.19 -22.39
N ALA A 613 37.17 -14.91 -22.63
CA ALA A 613 37.94 -14.10 -21.70
C ALA A 613 37.23 -13.95 -20.34
N PHE A 614 35.93 -13.74 -20.37
CA PHE A 614 35.10 -13.60 -19.15
C PHE A 614 35.19 -14.85 -18.26
N LYS A 615 35.09 -16.04 -18.84
CA LYS A 615 35.19 -17.32 -18.12
C LYS A 615 36.57 -17.51 -17.45
N GLU A 616 37.62 -16.96 -18.03
CA GLU A 616 39.01 -17.03 -17.50
C GLU A 616 39.31 -15.90 -16.51
N ALA A 617 38.47 -14.89 -16.42
CA ALA A 617 38.66 -13.68 -15.63
C ALA A 617 38.21 -13.81 -14.16
N GLY A 618 38.07 -15.03 -13.64
CA GLY A 618 37.58 -15.27 -12.27
C GLY A 618 36.14 -14.75 -12.08
N PRO A 619 35.19 -15.27 -12.86
CA PRO A 619 33.82 -14.75 -12.82
C PRO A 619 33.16 -15.03 -11.48
N LYS A 620 32.32 -14.10 -11.06
CA LYS A 620 31.55 -14.16 -9.81
C LYS A 620 30.10 -13.78 -10.06
N ILE A 621 29.22 -14.38 -9.25
CA ILE A 621 27.81 -14.02 -9.21
C ILE A 621 27.57 -13.00 -8.11
N LEU A 622 26.80 -11.98 -8.43
CA LEU A 622 26.31 -10.95 -7.50
C LEU A 622 24.83 -11.18 -7.20
N GLU A 623 24.45 -11.00 -5.96
CA GLU A 623 23.05 -11.05 -5.51
C GLU A 623 22.57 -9.66 -5.09
N PRO A 624 21.27 -9.34 -5.29
CA PRO A 624 20.71 -8.09 -4.82
C PRO A 624 20.55 -8.11 -3.31
N ILE A 625 21.04 -7.04 -2.67
CA ILE A 625 20.93 -6.79 -1.23
C ILE A 625 19.92 -5.67 -1.04
N TYR A 626 19.03 -5.84 -0.07
CA TYR A 626 17.99 -4.87 0.29
C TYR A 626 18.25 -4.28 1.67
N ASP A 627 18.04 -2.97 1.78
CA ASP A 627 17.87 -2.30 3.07
C ASP A 627 16.47 -2.62 3.59
N VAL A 628 16.41 -3.26 4.74
CA VAL A 628 15.17 -3.67 5.41
C VAL A 628 15.05 -2.91 6.71
N GLU A 629 13.94 -2.21 6.89
CA GLU A 629 13.58 -1.55 8.16
C GLU A 629 12.38 -2.26 8.75
N VAL A 630 12.51 -2.75 9.97
CA VAL A 630 11.44 -3.47 10.68
C VAL A 630 11.02 -2.65 11.88
N PHE A 631 9.73 -2.37 11.98
CA PHE A 631 9.10 -1.74 13.14
C PHE A 631 8.44 -2.84 13.98
N VAL A 632 8.95 -3.03 15.18
CA VAL A 632 8.58 -4.14 16.04
C VAL A 632 8.39 -3.68 17.49
N PRO A 633 7.40 -4.22 18.24
CA PRO A 633 7.31 -3.98 19.67
C PRO A 633 8.58 -4.46 20.40
N ALA A 634 8.95 -3.76 21.47
CA ALA A 634 10.18 -4.05 22.21
C ALA A 634 10.27 -5.51 22.72
N ASP A 635 9.14 -6.11 23.11
CA ASP A 635 9.05 -7.50 23.60
C ASP A 635 9.34 -8.55 22.51
N LYS A 636 9.28 -8.19 21.22
CA LYS A 636 9.52 -9.06 20.07
C LYS A 636 10.81 -8.75 19.30
N MET A 637 11.53 -7.72 19.70
CA MET A 637 12.75 -7.29 19.02
C MET A 637 13.81 -8.38 18.92
N GLY A 638 14.03 -9.13 19.99
CA GLY A 638 15.02 -10.21 20.02
C GLY A 638 14.72 -11.35 19.05
N ASP A 639 13.46 -11.76 18.95
CA ASP A 639 13.01 -12.80 18.03
C ASP A 639 13.19 -12.35 16.56
N VAL A 640 12.81 -11.12 16.26
CA VAL A 640 12.95 -10.55 14.91
C VAL A 640 14.41 -10.37 14.53
N MET A 641 15.26 -9.92 15.44
CA MET A 641 16.70 -9.78 15.20
C MET A 641 17.33 -11.14 14.89
N SER A 642 17.00 -12.17 15.66
CA SER A 642 17.48 -13.54 15.44
C SER A 642 17.03 -14.10 14.09
N ASP A 643 15.79 -13.86 13.70
CA ASP A 643 15.27 -14.27 12.39
C ASP A 643 16.01 -13.57 11.24
N LEU A 644 16.23 -12.26 11.32
CA LEU A 644 16.99 -11.51 10.32
C LEU A 644 18.43 -12.00 10.19
N GLN A 645 19.10 -12.31 11.31
CA GLN A 645 20.44 -12.90 11.30
C GLN A 645 20.43 -14.29 10.66
N GLY A 646 19.43 -15.12 10.94
CA GLY A 646 19.24 -16.40 10.28
C GLY A 646 19.04 -16.30 8.75
N ARG A 647 18.58 -15.15 8.27
CA ARG A 647 18.42 -14.83 6.83
C ARG A 647 19.67 -14.17 6.23
N ARG A 648 20.82 -14.39 6.77
CA ARG A 648 22.09 -13.73 6.37
C ARG A 648 22.00 -12.21 6.44
N GLY A 649 21.13 -11.69 7.29
CA GLY A 649 20.95 -10.25 7.50
C GLY A 649 22.06 -9.67 8.36
N LEU A 650 22.58 -8.52 7.94
CA LEU A 650 23.50 -7.71 8.70
C LEU A 650 22.74 -6.58 9.39
N ILE A 651 22.64 -6.62 10.72
CA ILE A 651 22.01 -5.52 11.48
C ILE A 651 22.95 -4.31 11.45
N VAL A 652 22.44 -3.20 10.94
CA VAL A 652 23.23 -1.95 10.75
C VAL A 652 22.80 -0.82 11.67
N GLY A 653 21.62 -0.92 12.30
CA GLY A 653 21.13 0.09 13.21
C GLY A 653 19.92 -0.35 14.01
N MET A 654 19.71 0.33 15.13
CA MET A 654 18.53 0.20 15.98
C MET A 654 18.17 1.58 16.53
N SER A 655 16.88 1.88 16.60
CA SER A 655 16.36 3.10 17.21
C SER A 655 14.94 2.88 17.70
N SER A 656 14.49 3.71 18.65
CA SER A 656 13.10 3.72 19.11
C SER A 656 12.34 4.85 18.44
N GLU A 657 11.15 4.57 17.93
CA GLU A 657 10.29 5.56 17.30
C GLU A 657 8.81 5.28 17.65
N ASN A 658 8.16 6.25 18.30
CA ASN A 658 6.73 6.20 18.63
C ASN A 658 6.27 4.91 19.35
N GLY A 659 7.07 4.42 20.30
CA GLY A 659 6.75 3.22 21.10
C GLY A 659 7.06 1.90 20.38
N TYR A 660 7.67 1.94 19.20
CA TYR A 660 8.20 0.80 18.47
C TYR A 660 9.72 0.86 18.39
N GLU A 661 10.34 -0.32 18.37
CA GLU A 661 11.75 -0.45 18.04
C GLU A 661 11.88 -0.57 16.51
N LYS A 662 12.80 0.21 15.95
CA LYS A 662 13.14 0.18 14.54
C LYS A 662 14.46 -0.56 14.36
N LEU A 663 14.43 -1.69 13.67
CA LEU A 663 15.61 -2.44 13.25
C LEU A 663 15.95 -2.12 11.80
N GLN A 664 17.22 -1.84 11.53
CA GLN A 664 17.73 -1.66 10.18
C GLN A 664 18.72 -2.78 9.85
N ALA A 665 18.49 -3.46 8.74
CA ALA A 665 19.33 -4.57 8.31
C ALA A 665 19.57 -4.54 6.80
N LYS A 666 20.67 -5.13 6.35
CA LYS A 666 20.94 -5.45 4.94
C LYS A 666 20.74 -6.94 4.75
N VAL A 667 19.82 -7.31 3.89
CA VAL A 667 19.42 -8.70 3.71
C VAL A 667 19.39 -9.06 2.21
N PRO A 668 19.94 -10.21 1.80
CA PRO A 668 19.82 -10.69 0.42
C PRO A 668 18.36 -10.95 0.05
N LEU A 669 17.96 -10.54 -1.15
CA LEU A 669 16.57 -10.70 -1.63
C LEU A 669 16.09 -12.16 -1.56
N LYS A 670 16.96 -13.12 -1.86
CA LYS A 670 16.63 -14.55 -1.79
C LYS A 670 16.12 -14.96 -0.40
N GLU A 671 16.69 -14.40 0.65
CA GLU A 671 16.33 -14.72 2.04
C GLU A 671 15.06 -13.99 2.52
N MET A 672 14.56 -13.04 1.74
CA MET A 672 13.32 -12.31 2.03
C MET A 672 12.06 -13.03 1.53
N SER A 673 12.19 -14.17 0.88
CA SER A 673 11.05 -15.02 0.52
C SER A 673 10.23 -15.36 1.77
N ASN A 674 8.91 -15.14 1.71
CA ASN A 674 7.97 -15.38 2.82
C ASN A 674 8.26 -14.59 4.11
N TYR A 675 9.11 -13.55 4.07
CA TYR A 675 9.43 -12.79 5.28
C TYR A 675 8.19 -12.11 5.89
N SER A 676 7.28 -11.60 5.08
CA SER A 676 6.00 -11.03 5.54
C SER A 676 5.23 -12.01 6.43
N THR A 677 5.10 -13.25 5.98
CA THR A 677 4.41 -14.32 6.73
C THR A 677 5.16 -14.69 8.01
N SER A 678 6.48 -14.85 7.91
CA SER A 678 7.33 -15.19 9.08
C SER A 678 7.30 -14.10 10.14
N LEU A 679 7.42 -12.83 9.74
CA LEU A 679 7.37 -11.69 10.66
C LEU A 679 6.00 -11.60 11.36
N SER A 680 4.93 -11.79 10.63
CA SER A 680 3.57 -11.82 11.18
C SER A 680 3.41 -12.94 12.21
N SER A 681 3.91 -14.12 11.91
CA SER A 681 3.89 -15.27 12.83
C SER A 681 4.70 -15.02 14.10
N LEU A 682 5.91 -14.48 13.99
CA LEU A 682 6.79 -14.20 15.14
C LEU A 682 6.22 -13.15 16.08
N THR A 683 5.51 -12.18 15.56
CA THR A 683 5.07 -10.98 16.29
C THR A 683 3.56 -10.94 16.54
N GLY A 684 2.83 -11.98 16.14
CA GLY A 684 1.36 -11.97 16.16
C GLY A 684 0.77 -10.85 15.29
N GLY A 685 1.44 -10.51 14.18
CA GLY A 685 1.05 -9.44 13.28
C GLY A 685 1.39 -8.01 13.77
N ARG A 686 2.04 -7.85 14.93
CA ARG A 686 2.36 -6.55 15.56
C ARG A 686 3.56 -5.82 14.95
N ALA A 687 4.25 -6.41 13.99
CA ALA A 687 5.35 -5.78 13.30
C ALA A 687 4.99 -5.46 11.85
N SER A 688 5.67 -4.45 11.33
CA SER A 688 5.64 -4.10 9.91
C SER A 688 7.06 -3.90 9.40
N PHE A 689 7.26 -3.99 8.09
CA PHE A 689 8.55 -3.72 7.50
C PHE A 689 8.41 -3.01 6.16
N ILE A 690 9.49 -2.33 5.80
CA ILE A 690 9.70 -1.80 4.46
C ILE A 690 11.05 -2.31 3.97
N MET A 691 11.18 -2.48 2.66
CA MET A 691 12.45 -2.85 2.06
C MET A 691 12.70 -2.05 0.78
N LYS A 692 13.97 -1.76 0.52
CA LYS A 692 14.43 -1.02 -0.63
C LYS A 692 15.72 -1.63 -1.15
N PHE A 693 15.85 -1.72 -2.48
CA PHE A 693 17.10 -2.16 -3.10
C PHE A 693 18.26 -1.26 -2.64
N ALA A 694 19.35 -1.88 -2.19
CA ALA A 694 20.56 -1.19 -1.76
C ALA A 694 21.71 -1.35 -2.76
N SER A 695 22.15 -2.57 -3.01
CA SER A 695 23.34 -2.86 -3.83
C SER A 695 23.37 -4.30 -4.31
N TYR A 696 24.31 -4.59 -5.18
CA TYR A 696 24.70 -5.95 -5.55
C TYR A 696 25.98 -6.34 -4.81
N GLU A 697 26.03 -7.52 -4.20
CA GLU A 697 27.19 -8.05 -3.50
C GLU A 697 27.48 -9.49 -3.92
N LEU A 698 28.71 -9.93 -3.73
CA LEU A 698 29.14 -11.29 -4.06
C LEU A 698 28.33 -12.33 -3.29
N VAL A 699 27.83 -13.34 -3.98
CA VAL A 699 27.21 -14.50 -3.32
C VAL A 699 28.29 -15.34 -2.61
N PRO A 700 27.94 -16.06 -1.51
CA PRO A 700 28.83 -17.05 -0.92
C PRO A 700 29.24 -18.12 -1.94
N GLY A 701 30.49 -18.62 -1.83
CA GLY A 701 31.04 -19.56 -2.80
C GLY A 701 30.22 -20.82 -2.99
N ASP A 702 29.64 -21.36 -1.94
CA ASP A 702 28.77 -22.56 -2.01
C ASP A 702 27.47 -22.28 -2.77
N LEU A 703 26.91 -21.07 -2.63
CA LEU A 703 25.72 -20.66 -3.36
C LEU A 703 26.05 -20.46 -4.85
N GLN A 704 27.19 -19.83 -5.16
CA GLN A 704 27.64 -19.67 -6.54
C GLN A 704 27.75 -21.02 -7.26
N LYS A 705 28.34 -22.00 -6.61
CA LYS A 705 28.50 -23.35 -7.16
C LYS A 705 27.15 -23.99 -7.50
N LYS A 706 26.20 -23.91 -6.57
CA LYS A 706 24.83 -24.41 -6.78
C LYS A 706 24.12 -23.71 -7.92
N LEU A 707 24.28 -22.39 -8.07
CA LEU A 707 23.68 -21.62 -9.15
C LEU A 707 24.23 -22.00 -10.53
N ILE A 708 25.55 -22.23 -10.61
CA ILE A 708 26.20 -22.71 -11.84
C ILE A 708 25.71 -24.10 -12.20
N GLU A 709 25.72 -25.03 -11.24
CA GLU A 709 25.25 -26.41 -11.45
C GLU A 709 23.77 -26.46 -11.88
N ALA A 710 22.93 -25.62 -11.28
CA ALA A 710 21.51 -25.51 -11.67
C ALA A 710 21.34 -25.00 -13.10
N HIS A 711 22.13 -24.01 -13.51
CA HIS A 711 22.08 -23.47 -14.87
C HIS A 711 22.56 -24.50 -15.91
N GLU A 712 23.63 -25.26 -15.60
CA GLU A 712 24.12 -26.32 -16.46
C GLU A 712 23.13 -27.48 -16.61
N ALA A 713 22.31 -27.76 -15.60
CA ALA A 713 21.28 -28.78 -15.64
C ALA A 713 20.03 -28.36 -16.45
N GLU A 714 19.78 -27.07 -16.60
CA GLU A 714 18.66 -26.54 -17.39
C GLU A 714 19.00 -26.36 -18.90
N GLY A 715 20.28 -26.32 -19.26
CA GLY A 715 20.79 -26.19 -20.63
C GLY A 715 21.10 -27.51 -21.28
#